data_35d2b4b82608f47e8a79db7e49a8b823
#
_entry.id   35d2b4b82608f47e8a79db7e49a8b823
#
_cell.length_a   1.000
_cell.length_b   1.000
_cell.length_c   1.000
_cell.angle_alpha   90.00
_cell.angle_beta   90.00
_cell.angle_gamma   90.00
#
_symmetry.space_group_name_H-M   'P 1'
#
loop_
_entity.id
_entity.type
_entity.pdbx_description
1 polymer ?
#
loop_
_entity_poly.entity_id
_entity_poly.type
_entity_poly.pdbx_seq_one_letter_code
_entity_poly.pdbx_strand_id
1 'polypeptide(L)'
;MTRLVSLTVVAFAVLIVVAGERPHTSAVGTGTTEIIVLLDSPPLAEAPGMKSEIDAEQQAFRRALAVRVPAARVGWRYRLVANGFSVSLPSSQVPRLTALPGVRDVLPSATYGPQLDRTPQQIGAPALWGPTLDTAGQGMKIGIIDSGVDASHPFFDPAGYTPPPGFPRGQRRFTTAKVIVARVFAPKGARAPTAQLAFDPDDSSHGTHVAGIAAGNAQTTATGGRVVSGVAPRAYIGNYKVFVETDSGLTPNANSPAIVAAIEAAVADGMDVINFSGGEPEIEPSRDIVALALDAAAAAGVVPVVAAGNDYNDVGAGSVSSPANSERSLAVGAVEISGNPSKRVHADFSSVGPTTISLRLKPDVAAPGVDVLSSVPGGWASFSGTSMAAPHVAGAAALLAQRHPEWTVAQLKSALVQTGVDALDERGNLAAPQFQGGGVIALARADRPLVFAEPTGISFGLLARRSSSTGAIRLDDAGGGAGIWQVAGVRSSSSTAGGKLILPASIDVPGTVSYEVAVPAGARPGNLTGYIELRRGADLRRVPFWGRVAVAALQRHTALELTRPGVYRSSTTGRPALVSRYRYPENPRGIGVTTVLAGPERVYRIRLAKRVANFGVVITERGRKSRVEPRMVAQVDENRLTGYAGLPVAHNPYLEEFRSSVPAAGALSPLPGEYAVAFDSATRAGAGSFTFRYWVNDVTPPTLRLRSRTVSAERPVQVTASDAGSGVYPDSIVATIDGEEVPAIFRGGLVSVSTVGFASGKHRLRLRVSDYQESKNTENVARILPNTHTLTVTFRLG
;
A
#
# COMPACT_ATOMS: atom_id res chain seq x y z
N MET A 1 -42.95 -20.25 10.38
CA MET A 1 -42.00 -19.42 11.10
C MET A 1 -40.66 -19.56 10.39
N THR A 2 -40.46 -18.71 9.40
CA THR A 2 -39.34 -18.79 8.42
C THR A 2 -38.25 -17.84 8.92
N ARG A 3 -37.10 -18.37 9.28
CA ARG A 3 -35.94 -17.56 9.65
C ARG A 3 -35.29 -17.06 8.34
N LEU A 4 -35.33 -15.75 8.13
CA LEU A 4 -34.44 -15.08 7.17
C LEU A 4 -32.99 -15.21 7.70
N VAL A 5 -32.18 -15.90 6.93
CA VAL A 5 -30.71 -15.86 7.06
C VAL A 5 -30.27 -14.71 6.15
N SER A 6 -29.91 -13.60 6.74
CA SER A 6 -29.22 -12.52 6.01
C SER A 6 -27.81 -13.01 5.70
N LEU A 7 -27.55 -13.39 4.44
CA LEU A 7 -26.20 -13.51 3.91
C LEU A 7 -25.62 -12.09 3.77
N THR A 8 -24.85 -11.69 4.75
CA THR A 8 -23.95 -10.54 4.59
C THR A 8 -22.74 -11.05 3.80
N VAL A 9 -22.75 -10.80 2.51
CA VAL A 9 -21.56 -10.94 1.67
C VAL A 9 -20.58 -9.87 2.14
N VAL A 10 -19.61 -10.27 2.95
CA VAL A 10 -18.45 -9.45 3.25
C VAL A 10 -17.62 -9.41 1.96
N ALA A 11 -17.78 -8.35 1.21
CA ALA A 11 -16.89 -8.05 0.11
C ALA A 11 -15.50 -7.81 0.70
N PHE A 12 -14.54 -8.66 0.35
CA PHE A 12 -13.14 -8.32 0.39
C PHE A 12 -13.01 -6.98 -0.35
N ALA A 13 -12.63 -5.94 0.35
CA ALA A 13 -12.08 -4.76 -0.28
C ALA A 13 -10.65 -5.09 -0.75
N VAL A 14 -10.53 -6.04 -1.67
CA VAL A 14 -9.62 -5.84 -2.77
C VAL A 14 -10.17 -4.57 -3.40
N LEU A 15 -9.50 -3.45 -3.25
CA LEU A 15 -9.76 -2.27 -4.07
C LEU A 15 -9.62 -2.75 -5.51
N ILE A 16 -10.73 -3.24 -6.07
CA ILE A 16 -10.97 -3.13 -7.49
C ILE A 16 -11.15 -1.63 -7.64
N VAL A 17 -10.04 -0.93 -7.83
CA VAL A 17 -10.09 0.35 -8.48
C VAL A 17 -10.61 0.00 -9.87
N VAL A 18 -11.92 0.01 -10.00
CA VAL A 18 -12.53 0.28 -11.30
C VAL A 18 -11.93 1.62 -11.65
N ALA A 19 -10.91 1.61 -12.50
CA ALA A 19 -10.39 2.80 -13.10
C ALA A 19 -11.59 3.48 -13.74
N GLY A 20 -12.15 4.45 -13.03
CA GLY A 20 -13.05 5.40 -13.62
C GLY A 20 -12.23 6.11 -14.67
N GLU A 21 -12.31 5.64 -15.91
CA GLU A 21 -11.82 6.40 -17.04
C GLU A 21 -12.41 7.79 -16.90
N ARG A 22 -11.58 8.76 -16.56
CA ARG A 22 -11.93 10.16 -16.73
C ARG A 22 -12.32 10.31 -18.19
N PRO A 23 -13.43 11.00 -18.51
CA PRO A 23 -13.66 11.36 -19.87
C PRO A 23 -12.43 12.17 -20.32
N HIS A 24 -11.58 11.55 -21.14
CA HIS A 24 -10.59 12.28 -21.89
C HIS A 24 -11.35 13.37 -22.64
N THR A 25 -11.09 14.64 -22.34
CA THR A 25 -11.36 15.73 -23.25
C THR A 25 -10.38 15.59 -24.42
N SER A 26 -10.55 14.51 -25.15
CA SER A 26 -10.01 14.36 -26.49
C SER A 26 -10.82 15.27 -27.40
N ALA A 27 -10.16 16.00 -28.26
CA ALA A 27 -10.75 16.73 -29.35
C ALA A 27 -11.93 15.94 -29.95
N VAL A 28 -13.07 16.59 -30.15
CA VAL A 28 -14.30 16.00 -30.69
C VAL A 28 -13.98 15.18 -31.93
N GLY A 29 -13.75 13.89 -31.71
CA GLY A 29 -13.52 12.92 -32.77
C GLY A 29 -14.84 12.63 -33.45
N THR A 30 -14.84 12.60 -34.77
CA THR A 30 -15.98 12.22 -35.67
C THR A 30 -16.29 10.72 -35.62
N GLY A 31 -15.78 10.00 -34.62
CA GLY A 31 -15.96 8.55 -34.40
C GLY A 31 -17.28 8.17 -33.76
N THR A 32 -17.80 7.00 -34.12
CA THR A 32 -18.91 6.33 -33.46
C THR A 32 -18.39 5.64 -32.18
N THR A 33 -19.08 5.82 -31.05
CA THR A 33 -18.79 5.12 -29.78
C THR A 33 -19.96 4.20 -29.41
N GLU A 34 -19.68 3.11 -28.72
CA GLU A 34 -20.66 2.27 -28.09
C GLU A 34 -20.69 2.52 -26.57
N ILE A 35 -21.88 2.61 -26.00
CA ILE A 35 -22.13 2.88 -24.59
C ILE A 35 -23.26 2.02 -24.07
N ILE A 36 -23.38 1.91 -22.74
CA ILE A 36 -24.50 1.24 -22.07
C ILE A 36 -25.38 2.30 -21.41
N VAL A 37 -26.67 2.27 -21.74
CA VAL A 37 -27.68 3.12 -21.10
C VAL A 37 -28.46 2.28 -20.11
N LEU A 38 -28.43 2.66 -18.84
CA LEU A 38 -29.24 2.07 -17.79
C LEU A 38 -30.48 2.92 -17.54
N LEU A 39 -31.62 2.25 -17.32
CA LEU A 39 -32.93 2.87 -17.05
C LEU A 39 -33.28 2.82 -15.56
N ASP A 40 -34.26 3.61 -15.15
CA ASP A 40 -34.61 3.85 -13.74
C ASP A 40 -35.11 2.60 -13.00
N SER A 41 -35.91 1.75 -13.65
CA SER A 41 -36.43 0.54 -13.01
C SER A 41 -35.34 -0.50 -12.74
N PRO A 42 -35.40 -1.22 -11.60
CA PRO A 42 -34.44 -2.29 -11.30
C PRO A 42 -34.58 -3.46 -12.29
N PRO A 43 -33.52 -4.29 -12.48
CA PRO A 43 -33.56 -5.46 -13.34
C PRO A 43 -34.49 -6.56 -12.78
N LEU A 44 -34.95 -7.45 -13.64
CA LEU A 44 -35.89 -8.54 -13.25
C LEU A 44 -35.34 -9.48 -12.18
N ALA A 45 -33.98 -9.64 -12.09
CA ALA A 45 -33.37 -10.42 -11.02
C ALA A 45 -33.61 -9.83 -9.64
N GLU A 46 -33.71 -8.50 -9.53
CA GLU A 46 -33.99 -7.77 -8.30
C GLU A 46 -35.51 -7.55 -8.06
N ALA A 47 -36.28 -7.42 -9.15
CA ALA A 47 -37.74 -7.19 -9.10
C ALA A 47 -38.51 -8.06 -10.13
N PRO A 48 -38.67 -9.37 -9.87
CA PRO A 48 -39.25 -10.31 -10.84
C PRO A 48 -40.65 -9.96 -11.30
N GLY A 49 -41.44 -9.26 -10.49
CA GLY A 49 -42.80 -8.85 -10.80
C GLY A 49 -42.94 -7.68 -11.76
N MET A 50 -41.87 -6.92 -12.04
CA MET A 50 -41.91 -5.66 -12.81
C MET A 50 -41.68 -5.83 -14.32
N LYS A 51 -41.94 -7.01 -14.87
CA LYS A 51 -41.66 -7.27 -16.29
C LYS A 51 -42.42 -6.32 -17.23
N SER A 52 -43.66 -6.03 -16.96
CA SER A 52 -44.52 -5.13 -17.78
C SER A 52 -44.06 -3.68 -17.71
N GLU A 53 -43.66 -3.23 -16.51
CA GLU A 53 -43.15 -1.87 -16.30
C GLU A 53 -41.80 -1.68 -17.02
N ILE A 54 -40.88 -2.64 -16.87
CA ILE A 54 -39.59 -2.61 -17.57
C ILE A 54 -39.77 -2.62 -19.08
N ASP A 55 -40.69 -3.45 -19.61
CA ASP A 55 -40.98 -3.49 -21.05
C ASP A 55 -41.57 -2.18 -21.56
N ALA A 56 -42.44 -1.54 -20.78
CA ALA A 56 -43.03 -0.24 -21.09
C ALA A 56 -42.01 0.90 -21.07
N GLU A 57 -41.18 0.93 -20.02
CA GLU A 57 -40.08 1.90 -19.86
C GLU A 57 -39.06 1.79 -21.03
N GLN A 58 -38.64 0.58 -21.32
CA GLN A 58 -37.70 0.33 -22.41
C GLN A 58 -38.28 0.71 -23.79
N GLN A 59 -39.58 0.51 -23.98
CA GLN A 59 -40.26 0.96 -25.21
C GLN A 59 -40.37 2.49 -25.29
N ALA A 60 -40.61 3.15 -24.15
CA ALA A 60 -40.63 4.60 -24.05
C ALA A 60 -39.24 5.19 -24.36
N PHE A 61 -38.17 4.64 -23.77
CA PHE A 61 -36.81 5.03 -24.06
C PHE A 61 -36.48 4.89 -25.55
N ARG A 62 -36.78 3.76 -26.19
CA ARG A 62 -36.52 3.56 -27.63
C ARG A 62 -37.23 4.58 -28.51
N ARG A 63 -38.47 4.95 -28.17
CA ARG A 63 -39.20 6.01 -28.89
C ARG A 63 -38.55 7.36 -28.72
N ALA A 64 -38.16 7.71 -27.48
CA ALA A 64 -37.46 8.97 -27.19
C ALA A 64 -36.10 9.04 -27.87
N LEU A 65 -35.36 7.96 -27.89
CA LEU A 65 -34.03 7.83 -28.54
C LEU A 65 -34.16 8.07 -30.04
N ALA A 66 -35.11 7.39 -30.69
CA ALA A 66 -35.33 7.52 -32.14
C ALA A 66 -35.66 8.96 -32.58
N VAL A 67 -36.39 9.70 -31.75
CA VAL A 67 -36.79 11.09 -32.02
C VAL A 67 -35.64 12.07 -31.72
N ARG A 68 -35.00 11.94 -30.55
CA ARG A 68 -34.03 12.93 -30.07
C ARG A 68 -32.58 12.68 -30.47
N VAL A 69 -32.25 11.43 -30.81
CA VAL A 69 -30.89 11.01 -31.23
C VAL A 69 -31.02 10.03 -32.41
N PRO A 70 -31.51 10.46 -33.56
CA PRO A 70 -31.82 9.59 -34.72
C PRO A 70 -30.59 8.86 -35.29
N ALA A 71 -29.37 9.35 -35.02
CA ALA A 71 -28.13 8.67 -35.37
C ALA A 71 -27.77 7.49 -34.49
N ALA A 72 -28.46 7.34 -33.35
CA ALA A 72 -28.19 6.25 -32.41
C ALA A 72 -28.77 4.91 -32.93
N ARG A 73 -27.99 3.86 -32.75
CA ARG A 73 -28.40 2.48 -33.05
C ARG A 73 -28.42 1.67 -31.75
N VAL A 74 -29.57 1.04 -31.45
CA VAL A 74 -29.70 0.14 -30.32
C VAL A 74 -29.07 -1.22 -30.68
N GLY A 75 -28.16 -1.68 -29.85
CA GLY A 75 -27.54 -3.02 -29.90
C GLY A 75 -28.24 -4.00 -28.96
N TRP A 76 -27.53 -4.45 -27.92
CA TRP A 76 -28.06 -5.40 -26.95
C TRP A 76 -29.14 -4.80 -26.07
N ARG A 77 -30.12 -5.61 -25.71
CA ARG A 77 -31.20 -5.31 -24.75
C ARG A 77 -30.97 -6.11 -23.48
N TYR A 78 -30.91 -5.44 -22.34
CA TYR A 78 -30.73 -6.03 -21.03
C TYR A 78 -32.02 -5.92 -20.21
N ARG A 79 -32.44 -6.97 -19.49
CA ARG A 79 -33.65 -6.98 -18.66
C ARG A 79 -33.47 -7.79 -17.37
N LEU A 80 -32.61 -8.82 -17.39
CA LEU A 80 -32.49 -9.77 -16.30
C LEU A 80 -31.53 -9.28 -15.23
N VAL A 81 -30.27 -9.00 -15.61
CA VAL A 81 -29.19 -8.58 -14.69
C VAL A 81 -28.92 -7.08 -14.74
N ALA A 82 -29.43 -6.39 -15.72
CA ALA A 82 -29.44 -4.95 -15.89
C ALA A 82 -30.76 -4.55 -16.58
N ASN A 83 -31.23 -3.31 -16.41
CA ASN A 83 -32.32 -2.78 -17.18
C ASN A 83 -31.81 -1.66 -18.09
N GLY A 84 -31.72 -1.93 -19.42
CA GLY A 84 -31.19 -0.96 -20.34
C GLY A 84 -30.80 -1.50 -21.73
N PHE A 85 -29.89 -0.78 -22.41
CA PHE A 85 -29.48 -1.08 -23.77
C PHE A 85 -28.01 -0.76 -24.00
N SER A 86 -27.32 -1.50 -24.91
CA SER A 86 -26.16 -0.92 -25.57
C SER A 86 -26.62 -0.02 -26.71
N VAL A 87 -25.92 1.11 -26.90
CA VAL A 87 -26.27 2.11 -27.90
C VAL A 87 -24.99 2.60 -28.60
N SER A 88 -24.95 2.51 -29.94
CA SER A 88 -23.88 3.06 -30.75
C SER A 88 -24.30 4.38 -31.37
N LEU A 89 -23.50 5.43 -31.20
CA LEU A 89 -23.81 6.77 -31.69
C LEU A 89 -22.53 7.60 -31.87
N PRO A 90 -22.57 8.73 -32.60
CA PRO A 90 -21.46 9.67 -32.63
C PRO A 90 -21.11 10.18 -31.24
N SER A 91 -19.81 10.17 -30.86
CA SER A 91 -19.34 10.53 -29.53
C SER A 91 -19.83 11.91 -29.05
N SER A 92 -19.99 12.86 -29.96
CA SER A 92 -20.51 14.21 -29.70
C SER A 92 -21.98 14.23 -29.25
N GLN A 93 -22.73 13.14 -29.44
CA GLN A 93 -24.16 13.05 -29.10
C GLN A 93 -24.40 12.29 -27.78
N VAL A 94 -23.37 11.72 -27.15
CA VAL A 94 -23.48 11.02 -25.86
C VAL A 94 -24.15 11.87 -24.77
N PRO A 95 -23.83 13.16 -24.58
CA PRO A 95 -24.51 14.00 -23.58
C PRO A 95 -26.03 14.15 -23.78
N ARG A 96 -26.56 13.86 -24.96
CA ARG A 96 -28.01 13.92 -25.21
C ARG A 96 -28.76 12.74 -24.59
N LEU A 97 -28.09 11.64 -24.33
CA LEU A 97 -28.71 10.44 -23.75
C LEU A 97 -29.06 10.63 -22.27
N THR A 98 -28.23 11.33 -21.52
CA THR A 98 -28.51 11.64 -20.10
C THR A 98 -29.71 12.57 -19.90
N ALA A 99 -30.13 13.26 -20.97
CA ALA A 99 -31.33 14.13 -20.95
C ALA A 99 -32.61 13.39 -21.42
N LEU A 100 -32.55 12.10 -21.75
CA LEU A 100 -33.70 11.32 -22.11
C LEU A 100 -34.47 10.87 -20.85
N PRO A 101 -35.83 10.92 -20.89
CA PRO A 101 -36.64 10.44 -19.76
C PRO A 101 -36.40 8.96 -19.46
N GLY A 102 -36.30 8.60 -18.17
CA GLY A 102 -36.10 7.25 -17.72
C GLY A 102 -34.65 6.75 -17.83
N VAL A 103 -33.67 7.61 -18.18
CA VAL A 103 -32.27 7.28 -18.20
C VAL A 103 -31.66 7.56 -16.83
N ARG A 104 -31.29 6.50 -16.12
CA ARG A 104 -30.64 6.55 -14.82
C ARG A 104 -29.13 6.84 -14.99
N ASP A 105 -28.47 6.15 -15.94
CA ASP A 105 -27.03 6.26 -16.12
C ASP A 105 -26.59 5.95 -17.56
N VAL A 106 -25.44 6.51 -17.96
CA VAL A 106 -24.82 6.28 -19.26
C VAL A 106 -23.37 5.89 -19.02
N LEU A 107 -23.07 4.59 -19.20
CA LEU A 107 -21.77 4.00 -18.92
C LEU A 107 -20.98 3.77 -20.21
N PRO A 108 -19.67 4.00 -20.23
CA PRO A 108 -18.83 3.68 -21.37
C PRO A 108 -18.80 2.16 -21.61
N SER A 109 -18.69 1.75 -22.85
CA SER A 109 -18.41 0.36 -23.22
C SER A 109 -16.91 0.13 -23.01
N ALA A 110 -16.56 -0.65 -21.98
CA ALA A 110 -15.20 -1.10 -21.79
C ALA A 110 -14.91 -2.30 -22.67
N THR A 111 -13.75 -2.31 -23.32
CA THR A 111 -13.30 -3.47 -24.11
C THR A 111 -12.57 -4.44 -23.18
N TYR A 112 -13.16 -5.60 -22.96
CA TYR A 112 -12.54 -6.72 -22.26
C TYR A 112 -11.81 -7.58 -23.28
N GLY A 113 -10.46 -7.53 -23.26
CA GLY A 113 -9.64 -8.49 -24.02
C GLY A 113 -9.49 -9.79 -23.22
N PRO A 114 -9.22 -10.94 -23.90
CA PRO A 114 -8.78 -12.13 -23.19
C PRO A 114 -7.50 -11.78 -22.45
N GLN A 115 -7.54 -11.85 -21.11
CA GLN A 115 -6.39 -11.54 -20.29
C GLN A 115 -5.33 -12.60 -20.41
N LEU A 116 -4.08 -12.15 -20.53
CA LEU A 116 -2.97 -12.99 -20.94
C LEU A 116 -2.44 -13.76 -19.73
N ASP A 117 -2.61 -15.07 -19.76
CA ASP A 117 -1.99 -16.06 -18.87
C ASP A 117 -0.47 -16.19 -19.11
N ARG A 118 0.18 -15.08 -19.49
CA ARG A 118 1.55 -15.05 -20.04
C ARG A 118 2.51 -14.19 -19.24
N THR A 119 2.23 -13.91 -17.99
CA THR A 119 3.08 -13.03 -17.17
C THR A 119 4.51 -13.57 -16.97
N PRO A 120 4.76 -14.91 -16.82
CA PRO A 120 6.14 -15.42 -16.83
C PRO A 120 6.87 -15.18 -18.16
N GLN A 121 6.18 -15.26 -19.29
CA GLN A 121 6.74 -14.97 -20.62
C GLN A 121 7.09 -13.48 -20.77
N GLN A 122 6.30 -12.59 -20.20
CA GLN A 122 6.53 -11.13 -20.26
C GLN A 122 7.83 -10.69 -19.61
N ILE A 123 8.29 -11.45 -18.59
CA ILE A 123 9.57 -11.22 -17.91
C ILE A 123 10.70 -12.13 -18.40
N GLY A 124 10.41 -13.01 -19.37
CA GLY A 124 11.38 -13.91 -19.99
C GLY A 124 11.72 -15.16 -19.16
N ALA A 125 10.90 -15.56 -18.20
CA ALA A 125 11.15 -16.72 -17.34
C ALA A 125 11.33 -18.04 -18.11
N PRO A 126 10.53 -18.36 -19.15
CA PRO A 126 10.68 -19.62 -19.89
C PRO A 126 12.05 -19.80 -20.55
N ALA A 127 12.77 -18.72 -20.84
CA ALA A 127 14.12 -18.81 -21.38
C ALA A 127 15.14 -19.45 -20.40
N LEU A 128 14.81 -19.46 -19.10
CA LEU A 128 15.65 -20.00 -18.04
C LEU A 128 15.24 -21.41 -17.60
N TRP A 129 14.10 -21.93 -18.06
CA TRP A 129 13.55 -23.18 -17.53
C TRP A 129 14.28 -24.47 -18.00
N GLY A 130 15.04 -24.39 -19.11
CA GLY A 130 15.59 -25.58 -19.76
C GLY A 130 14.52 -26.41 -20.49
N PRO A 131 14.90 -27.32 -21.39
CA PRO A 131 13.96 -28.10 -22.20
C PRO A 131 13.12 -29.09 -21.39
N THR A 132 13.63 -29.57 -20.26
CA THR A 132 13.00 -30.54 -19.35
C THR A 132 12.54 -29.92 -18.03
N LEU A 133 12.51 -28.57 -17.92
CA LEU A 133 12.22 -27.81 -16.72
C LEU A 133 13.20 -28.04 -15.55
N ASP A 134 14.37 -28.59 -15.83
CA ASP A 134 15.40 -28.90 -14.84
C ASP A 134 16.05 -27.65 -14.22
N THR A 135 16.01 -26.52 -14.95
CA THR A 135 16.44 -25.21 -14.45
C THR A 135 15.27 -24.26 -14.13
N ALA A 136 14.06 -24.80 -13.98
CA ALA A 136 12.84 -24.05 -13.70
C ALA A 136 12.56 -23.86 -12.20
N GLY A 137 13.62 -23.75 -11.37
CA GLY A 137 13.53 -23.62 -9.92
C GLY A 137 13.62 -24.95 -9.17
N GLN A 138 14.03 -26.04 -9.81
CA GLN A 138 14.16 -27.34 -9.16
C GLN A 138 15.14 -27.28 -7.98
N GLY A 139 14.68 -27.80 -6.81
CA GLY A 139 15.44 -27.74 -5.56
C GLY A 139 15.29 -26.43 -4.77
N MET A 140 14.87 -25.34 -5.41
CA MET A 140 14.66 -24.05 -4.76
C MET A 140 13.39 -24.04 -3.90
N LYS A 141 13.41 -23.28 -2.80
CA LYS A 141 12.33 -23.18 -1.82
C LYS A 141 11.92 -21.72 -1.67
N ILE A 142 10.66 -21.41 -1.99
CA ILE A 142 10.08 -20.07 -1.86
C ILE A 142 9.12 -20.04 -0.68
N GLY A 143 9.44 -19.26 0.35
CA GLY A 143 8.56 -18.99 1.50
C GLY A 143 7.56 -17.90 1.16
N ILE A 144 6.27 -18.22 1.24
CA ILE A 144 5.15 -17.30 1.08
C ILE A 144 4.67 -16.90 2.48
N ILE A 145 4.96 -15.66 2.88
CA ILE A 145 4.48 -15.09 4.15
C ILE A 145 3.22 -14.27 3.81
N ASP A 146 2.04 -14.87 4.04
CA ASP A 146 0.78 -14.31 3.54
C ASP A 146 -0.44 -14.85 4.32
N SER A 147 -1.62 -14.93 3.69
CA SER A 147 -2.89 -15.40 4.28
C SER A 147 -3.06 -16.93 4.30
N GLY A 148 -2.07 -17.68 3.82
CA GLY A 148 -2.12 -19.14 3.71
C GLY A 148 -2.18 -19.63 2.26
N VAL A 149 -1.90 -20.93 2.04
CA VAL A 149 -1.84 -21.53 0.71
C VAL A 149 -2.68 -22.81 0.69
N ASP A 150 -3.58 -22.93 -0.31
CA ASP A 150 -4.31 -24.15 -0.61
C ASP A 150 -3.38 -25.17 -1.28
N ALA A 151 -2.76 -26.03 -0.50
CA ALA A 151 -1.84 -27.06 -0.99
C ALA A 151 -2.53 -28.14 -1.86
N SER A 152 -3.87 -28.20 -1.85
CA SER A 152 -4.66 -29.17 -2.63
C SER A 152 -5.03 -28.66 -4.03
N HIS A 153 -4.77 -27.37 -4.32
CA HIS A 153 -5.10 -26.78 -5.61
C HIS A 153 -4.32 -27.44 -6.75
N PRO A 154 -4.93 -27.75 -7.93
CA PRO A 154 -4.26 -28.40 -9.06
C PRO A 154 -2.99 -27.69 -9.55
N PHE A 155 -2.88 -26.39 -9.35
CA PHE A 155 -1.67 -25.63 -9.66
C PHE A 155 -0.46 -26.04 -8.80
N PHE A 156 -0.68 -26.76 -7.71
CA PHE A 156 0.34 -27.29 -6.79
C PHE A 156 0.33 -28.83 -6.75
N ASP A 157 -0.13 -29.48 -7.83
CA ASP A 157 -0.11 -30.94 -7.93
C ASP A 157 1.29 -31.47 -7.55
N PRO A 158 1.39 -32.35 -6.52
CA PRO A 158 2.65 -32.88 -6.04
C PRO A 158 3.28 -33.94 -6.92
N ALA A 159 2.63 -34.32 -8.03
CA ALA A 159 3.14 -35.35 -8.93
C ALA A 159 4.51 -34.94 -9.50
N GLY A 160 5.48 -35.85 -9.39
CA GLY A 160 6.86 -35.61 -9.85
C GLY A 160 7.72 -34.76 -8.91
N TYR A 161 7.27 -34.50 -7.67
CA TYR A 161 8.07 -33.88 -6.61
C TYR A 161 8.45 -34.90 -5.55
N THR A 162 9.66 -34.78 -5.01
CA THR A 162 10.15 -35.53 -3.83
C THR A 162 10.58 -34.45 -2.81
N PRO A 163 9.95 -34.43 -1.61
CA PRO A 163 10.33 -33.46 -0.60
C PRO A 163 11.82 -33.54 -0.24
N PRO A 164 12.51 -32.44 -0.01
CA PRO A 164 13.89 -32.46 0.47
C PRO A 164 13.99 -33.14 1.85
N PRO A 165 15.16 -33.68 2.25
CA PRO A 165 15.36 -34.24 3.58
C PRO A 165 14.93 -33.27 4.69
N GLY A 166 14.20 -33.78 5.69
CA GLY A 166 13.69 -32.98 6.80
C GLY A 166 12.36 -32.27 6.54
N PHE A 167 11.75 -32.48 5.38
CA PHE A 167 10.40 -32.03 5.06
C PHE A 167 9.41 -33.18 4.91
N PRO A 168 8.08 -32.91 5.03
CA PRO A 168 7.42 -31.65 5.28
C PRO A 168 7.50 -31.18 6.74
N ARG A 169 7.33 -29.85 6.97
CA ARG A 169 7.36 -29.17 8.28
C ARG A 169 6.03 -28.48 8.62
N GLY A 170 5.76 -28.32 9.91
CA GLY A 170 4.55 -27.63 10.40
C GLY A 170 3.31 -28.52 10.41
N GLN A 171 2.16 -27.97 10.03
CA GLN A 171 0.85 -28.66 10.01
C GLN A 171 0.76 -29.60 8.80
N ARG A 172 1.16 -30.85 8.97
CA ARG A 172 1.31 -31.85 7.88
C ARG A 172 0.07 -32.02 7.01
N ARG A 173 -1.13 -31.83 7.56
CA ARG A 173 -2.40 -31.96 6.80
C ARG A 173 -2.56 -30.90 5.69
N PHE A 174 -1.79 -29.81 5.74
CA PHE A 174 -1.77 -28.76 4.76
C PHE A 174 -0.45 -28.73 3.94
N THR A 175 0.27 -29.84 3.92
CA THR A 175 1.50 -30.01 3.15
C THR A 175 1.35 -31.10 2.11
N THR A 176 2.15 -31.00 1.04
CA THR A 176 2.29 -31.97 -0.03
C THR A 176 3.78 -32.15 -0.37
N ALA A 177 4.11 -32.92 -1.40
CA ALA A 177 5.47 -32.94 -1.91
C ALA A 177 5.89 -31.63 -2.60
N LYS A 178 4.94 -30.77 -3.00
CA LYS A 178 5.17 -29.44 -3.59
C LYS A 178 5.13 -28.33 -2.52
N VAL A 179 4.12 -28.32 -1.66
CA VAL A 179 3.99 -27.38 -0.53
C VAL A 179 4.59 -28.06 0.70
N ILE A 180 5.88 -27.82 0.94
CA ILE A 180 6.69 -28.58 1.89
C ILE A 180 6.69 -28.04 3.32
N VAL A 181 6.15 -26.82 3.54
CA VAL A 181 5.95 -26.23 4.86
C VAL A 181 4.53 -25.68 4.95
N ALA A 182 3.91 -25.84 6.14
CA ALA A 182 2.64 -25.18 6.46
C ALA A 182 2.65 -24.75 7.94
N ARG A 183 2.89 -23.47 8.18
CA ARG A 183 2.94 -22.85 9.51
C ARG A 183 1.94 -21.70 9.61
N VAL A 184 1.52 -21.37 10.82
CA VAL A 184 0.65 -20.22 11.12
C VAL A 184 1.22 -19.44 12.30
N PHE A 185 1.14 -18.13 12.20
CA PHE A 185 1.63 -17.16 13.18
C PHE A 185 0.50 -16.18 13.52
N ALA A 186 -0.50 -16.69 14.24
CA ALA A 186 -1.63 -15.87 14.66
C ALA A 186 -1.22 -14.91 15.79
N PRO A 187 -1.70 -13.64 15.78
CA PRO A 187 -1.52 -12.75 16.90
C PRO A 187 -2.06 -13.35 18.20
N LYS A 188 -1.38 -13.05 19.33
CA LYS A 188 -1.81 -13.54 20.64
C LYS A 188 -3.24 -13.05 20.95
N GLY A 189 -4.16 -13.97 21.17
CA GLY A 189 -5.56 -13.67 21.46
C GLY A 189 -6.48 -13.66 20.22
N ALA A 190 -6.00 -14.01 19.04
CA ALA A 190 -6.86 -14.31 17.91
C ALA A 190 -7.74 -15.54 18.26
N ARG A 191 -9.08 -15.37 18.15
CA ARG A 191 -10.06 -16.39 18.58
C ARG A 191 -10.89 -16.99 17.45
N ALA A 192 -10.68 -16.52 16.21
CA ALA A 192 -11.32 -17.13 15.06
C ALA A 192 -10.99 -18.64 15.04
N PRO A 193 -11.95 -19.53 14.80
CA PRO A 193 -11.70 -21.00 14.81
C PRO A 193 -10.58 -21.42 13.87
N THR A 194 -10.40 -20.71 12.76
CA THR A 194 -9.42 -20.96 11.71
C THR A 194 -8.11 -20.21 11.89
N ALA A 195 -8.01 -19.28 12.87
CA ALA A 195 -6.81 -18.47 13.10
C ALA A 195 -5.54 -19.29 13.39
N GLN A 196 -5.70 -20.54 13.84
CA GLN A 196 -4.60 -21.45 14.14
C GLN A 196 -4.35 -22.48 13.01
N LEU A 197 -5.02 -22.30 11.86
CA LEU A 197 -4.86 -23.19 10.71
C LEU A 197 -3.98 -22.52 9.66
N ALA A 198 -3.01 -23.27 9.12
CA ALA A 198 -2.13 -22.75 8.07
C ALA A 198 -2.86 -22.51 6.73
N PHE A 199 -4.07 -23.04 6.59
CA PHE A 199 -4.96 -22.80 5.46
C PHE A 199 -6.40 -22.62 5.95
N ASP A 200 -7.10 -21.69 5.34
CA ASP A 200 -8.50 -21.39 5.53
C ASP A 200 -9.10 -21.05 4.17
N PRO A 201 -10.09 -21.82 3.67
CA PRO A 201 -10.67 -21.58 2.34
C PRO A 201 -11.30 -20.19 2.18
N ASP A 202 -11.77 -19.58 3.26
CA ASP A 202 -12.41 -18.27 3.23
C ASP A 202 -11.39 -17.12 3.21
N ASP A 203 -10.22 -17.30 3.86
CA ASP A 203 -9.22 -16.25 4.03
C ASP A 203 -7.98 -16.38 3.13
N SER A 204 -7.65 -17.62 2.66
CA SER A 204 -6.36 -17.90 2.01
C SER A 204 -6.32 -17.64 0.50
N SER A 205 -7.26 -16.85 -0.04
CA SER A 205 -7.31 -16.53 -1.47
C SER A 205 -6.08 -15.78 -1.93
N HIS A 206 -5.66 -14.76 -1.19
CA HIS A 206 -4.52 -13.92 -1.55
C HIS A 206 -3.20 -14.71 -1.54
N GLY A 207 -2.88 -15.42 -0.48
CA GLY A 207 -1.63 -16.21 -0.37
C GLY A 207 -1.58 -17.38 -1.36
N THR A 208 -2.73 -18.03 -1.65
CA THR A 208 -2.81 -19.07 -2.69
C THR A 208 -2.52 -18.48 -4.07
N HIS A 209 -3.03 -17.27 -4.35
CA HIS A 209 -2.79 -16.56 -5.60
C HIS A 209 -1.31 -16.18 -5.78
N VAL A 210 -0.72 -15.60 -4.76
CA VAL A 210 0.70 -15.23 -4.69
C VAL A 210 1.61 -16.46 -4.90
N ALA A 211 1.32 -17.57 -4.21
CA ALA A 211 2.07 -18.83 -4.35
C ALA A 211 2.04 -19.36 -5.79
N GLY A 212 0.87 -19.28 -6.44
CA GLY A 212 0.72 -19.73 -7.82
C GLY A 212 1.56 -18.92 -8.80
N ILE A 213 1.61 -17.59 -8.65
CA ILE A 213 2.46 -16.73 -9.49
C ILE A 213 3.94 -17.10 -9.30
N ALA A 214 4.40 -17.25 -8.06
CA ALA A 214 5.80 -17.54 -7.79
C ALA A 214 6.23 -18.92 -8.30
N ALA A 215 5.42 -19.96 -8.01
CA ALA A 215 5.84 -21.35 -8.15
C ALA A 215 4.76 -22.33 -8.60
N GLY A 216 3.63 -21.91 -9.15
CA GLY A 216 2.62 -22.80 -9.72
C GLY A 216 3.23 -23.69 -10.80
N ASN A 217 2.77 -24.93 -10.91
CA ASN A 217 3.30 -25.92 -11.87
C ASN A 217 3.18 -25.45 -13.31
N ALA A 218 4.16 -25.80 -14.13
CA ALA A 218 4.15 -25.43 -15.55
C ALA A 218 2.97 -26.06 -16.29
N GLN A 219 2.42 -25.31 -17.26
CA GLN A 219 1.39 -25.77 -18.21
C GLN A 219 0.13 -26.34 -17.54
N THR A 220 -0.26 -25.82 -16.39
CA THR A 220 -1.50 -26.21 -15.72
C THR A 220 -2.70 -25.58 -16.44
N THR A 221 -3.74 -26.37 -16.69
CA THR A 221 -4.98 -25.87 -17.32
C THR A 221 -5.87 -25.21 -16.28
N ALA A 222 -6.11 -23.92 -16.45
CA ALA A 222 -7.04 -23.13 -15.65
C ALA A 222 -8.46 -23.15 -16.25
N THR A 223 -9.42 -22.53 -15.54
CA THR A 223 -10.80 -22.39 -16.00
C THR A 223 -10.84 -21.75 -17.41
N GLY A 224 -11.70 -22.28 -18.26
CA GLY A 224 -11.85 -21.81 -19.66
C GLY A 224 -10.74 -22.32 -20.60
N GLY A 225 -9.97 -23.36 -20.19
CA GLY A 225 -8.95 -24.00 -21.02
C GLY A 225 -7.65 -23.18 -21.17
N ARG A 226 -7.49 -22.14 -20.39
CA ARG A 226 -6.26 -21.34 -20.38
C ARG A 226 -5.11 -22.10 -19.73
N VAL A 227 -3.92 -22.03 -20.32
CA VAL A 227 -2.72 -22.68 -19.79
C VAL A 227 -1.87 -21.66 -19.05
N VAL A 228 -1.64 -21.91 -17.77
CA VAL A 228 -0.88 -21.04 -16.85
C VAL A 228 0.37 -21.75 -16.33
N SER A 229 1.35 -20.97 -15.91
CA SER A 229 2.55 -21.44 -15.24
C SER A 229 3.00 -20.39 -14.22
N GLY A 230 3.55 -20.82 -13.08
CA GLY A 230 4.29 -19.91 -12.20
C GLY A 230 5.65 -19.55 -12.81
N VAL A 231 6.35 -18.59 -12.21
CA VAL A 231 7.66 -18.12 -12.69
C VAL A 231 8.75 -19.18 -12.47
N ALA A 232 8.79 -19.80 -11.29
CA ALA A 232 9.70 -20.91 -10.97
C ALA A 232 8.90 -22.21 -10.73
N PRO A 233 8.35 -22.85 -11.80
CA PRO A 233 7.32 -23.87 -11.66
C PRO A 233 7.82 -25.16 -10.99
N ARG A 234 9.12 -25.39 -10.90
CA ARG A 234 9.71 -26.55 -10.19
C ARG A 234 10.18 -26.25 -8.76
N ALA A 235 10.04 -25.01 -8.28
CA ALA A 235 10.38 -24.66 -6.91
C ALA A 235 9.37 -25.24 -5.91
N TYR A 236 9.84 -25.53 -4.69
CA TYR A 236 9.00 -25.88 -3.56
C TYR A 236 8.39 -24.63 -2.93
N ILE A 237 7.25 -24.78 -2.27
CA ILE A 237 6.54 -23.72 -1.58
C ILE A 237 6.57 -23.97 -0.07
N GLY A 238 6.97 -22.96 0.70
CA GLY A 238 6.76 -22.84 2.13
C GLY A 238 5.58 -21.91 2.41
N ASN A 239 4.56 -22.36 3.12
CA ASN A 239 3.40 -21.59 3.52
C ASN A 239 3.59 -21.10 4.97
N TYR A 240 3.65 -19.78 5.18
CA TYR A 240 3.80 -19.11 6.48
C TYR A 240 2.65 -18.10 6.65
N LYS A 241 1.51 -18.60 7.17
CA LYS A 241 0.31 -17.76 7.33
C LYS A 241 0.49 -16.78 8.48
N VAL A 242 0.40 -15.48 8.18
CA VAL A 242 0.44 -14.36 9.15
C VAL A 242 -0.84 -13.54 9.13
N PHE A 243 -1.51 -13.38 7.98
CA PHE A 243 -2.79 -12.70 7.89
C PHE A 243 -3.89 -13.64 8.36
N VAL A 244 -4.54 -13.25 9.45
CA VAL A 244 -5.61 -14.03 10.08
C VAL A 244 -6.78 -13.12 10.42
N GLU A 245 -7.99 -13.66 10.35
CA GLU A 245 -9.17 -12.96 10.82
C GLU A 245 -9.11 -12.77 12.33
N THR A 246 -9.45 -11.57 12.81
CA THR A 246 -9.55 -11.26 14.23
C THR A 246 -11.00 -11.01 14.62
N ASP A 247 -11.35 -11.21 15.90
CA ASP A 247 -12.73 -10.98 16.41
C ASP A 247 -13.22 -9.53 16.26
N SER A 248 -12.40 -8.64 15.70
CA SER A 248 -12.78 -7.25 15.46
C SER A 248 -13.65 -7.06 14.22
N GLY A 249 -13.85 -8.12 13.41
CA GLY A 249 -14.61 -8.04 12.16
C GLY A 249 -13.92 -7.19 11.08
N LEU A 250 -12.68 -6.79 11.31
CA LEU A 250 -11.83 -6.14 10.31
C LEU A 250 -11.22 -7.22 9.40
N THR A 251 -10.83 -6.83 8.20
CA THR A 251 -10.12 -7.67 7.23
C THR A 251 -8.95 -8.44 7.86
N PRO A 252 -8.56 -9.60 7.32
CA PRO A 252 -7.41 -10.35 7.82
C PRO A 252 -6.18 -9.46 7.95
N ASN A 253 -5.59 -9.42 9.14
CA ASN A 253 -4.46 -8.56 9.46
C ASN A 253 -3.32 -9.37 10.11
N ALA A 254 -2.09 -8.88 9.97
CA ALA A 254 -0.91 -9.39 10.64
C ALA A 254 -0.31 -8.31 11.56
N ASN A 255 0.49 -8.72 12.53
CA ASN A 255 1.28 -7.80 13.33
C ASN A 255 2.78 -8.06 13.18
N SER A 256 3.59 -7.06 13.51
CA SER A 256 5.05 -7.18 13.42
C SER A 256 5.62 -8.40 14.14
N PRO A 257 5.19 -8.77 15.38
CA PRO A 257 5.68 -9.99 16.04
C PRO A 257 5.38 -11.28 15.28
N ALA A 258 4.20 -11.40 14.66
CA ALA A 258 3.82 -12.57 13.87
C ALA A 258 4.63 -12.66 12.57
N ILE A 259 4.81 -11.52 11.88
CA ILE A 259 5.58 -11.44 10.64
C ILE A 259 7.05 -11.77 10.91
N VAL A 260 7.66 -11.20 11.95
CA VAL A 260 9.06 -11.50 12.33
C VAL A 260 9.24 -12.98 12.68
N ALA A 261 8.30 -13.58 13.42
CA ALA A 261 8.35 -15.01 13.73
C ALA A 261 8.22 -15.88 12.46
N ALA A 262 7.44 -15.45 11.47
CA ALA A 262 7.34 -16.12 10.19
C ALA A 262 8.62 -16.01 9.35
N ILE A 263 9.27 -14.83 9.32
CA ILE A 263 10.56 -14.61 8.67
C ILE A 263 11.63 -15.51 9.32
N GLU A 264 11.72 -15.51 10.65
CA GLU A 264 12.65 -16.34 11.40
C GLU A 264 12.45 -17.84 11.11
N ALA A 265 11.18 -18.29 11.10
CA ALA A 265 10.84 -19.66 10.75
C ALA A 265 11.19 -20.01 9.30
N ALA A 266 10.99 -19.10 8.35
CA ALA A 266 11.34 -19.30 6.94
C ALA A 266 12.87 -19.44 6.75
N VAL A 267 13.66 -18.60 7.42
CA VAL A 267 15.13 -18.72 7.44
C VAL A 267 15.57 -20.04 8.10
N ALA A 268 15.00 -20.39 9.26
CA ALA A 268 15.31 -21.65 9.97
C ALA A 268 14.88 -22.91 9.22
N ASP A 269 13.80 -22.84 8.43
CA ASP A 269 13.38 -23.90 7.53
C ASP A 269 14.24 -23.99 6.27
N GLY A 270 15.15 -23.02 6.04
CA GLY A 270 16.07 -23.00 4.91
C GLY A 270 15.39 -22.63 3.60
N MET A 271 14.46 -21.69 3.61
CA MET A 271 13.93 -21.09 2.38
C MET A 271 15.03 -20.31 1.68
N ASP A 272 15.05 -20.32 0.35
CA ASP A 272 16.04 -19.61 -0.46
C ASP A 272 15.55 -18.18 -0.79
N VAL A 273 14.22 -18.03 -0.92
CA VAL A 273 13.54 -16.77 -1.19
C VAL A 273 12.36 -16.61 -0.24
N ILE A 274 12.10 -15.39 0.21
CA ILE A 274 10.89 -15.04 0.96
C ILE A 274 10.12 -14.02 0.11
N ASN A 275 8.81 -14.26 -0.09
CA ASN A 275 7.86 -13.28 -0.64
C ASN A 275 6.96 -12.77 0.47
N PHE A 276 6.89 -11.46 0.64
CA PHE A 276 5.94 -10.79 1.52
C PHE A 276 5.11 -9.78 0.72
N SER A 277 3.82 -10.09 0.52
CA SER A 277 2.88 -9.27 -0.23
C SER A 277 1.93 -8.52 0.71
N GLY A 278 2.49 -7.67 1.55
CA GLY A 278 1.77 -6.85 2.52
C GLY A 278 2.58 -5.62 2.92
N GLY A 279 1.93 -4.64 3.53
CA GLY A 279 2.61 -3.41 3.95
C GLY A 279 1.74 -2.54 4.86
N GLU A 280 2.40 -1.57 5.46
CA GLU A 280 1.82 -0.51 6.29
C GLU A 280 2.52 0.82 5.98
N PRO A 281 1.98 1.97 6.39
CA PRO A 281 2.68 3.26 6.28
C PRO A 281 4.07 3.21 6.88
N GLU A 282 5.03 3.89 6.25
CA GLU A 282 6.43 3.82 6.65
C GLU A 282 6.64 4.20 8.12
N ILE A 283 7.28 3.31 8.87
CA ILE A 283 7.91 3.58 10.15
C ILE A 283 9.38 3.91 9.90
N GLU A 284 10.05 4.62 10.81
CA GLU A 284 11.48 4.89 10.69
C GLU A 284 12.26 3.56 10.56
N PRO A 285 13.00 3.31 9.45
CA PRO A 285 13.48 1.96 9.08
C PRO A 285 14.38 1.30 10.12
N SER A 286 15.20 2.07 10.85
CA SER A 286 16.07 1.52 11.90
C SER A 286 15.28 1.05 13.14
N ARG A 287 14.00 1.25 13.17
CA ARG A 287 13.07 0.86 14.24
C ARG A 287 11.88 0.03 13.74
N ASP A 288 11.81 -0.22 12.45
CA ASP A 288 10.88 -1.17 11.86
C ASP A 288 11.48 -2.59 11.99
N ILE A 289 10.96 -3.34 12.96
CA ILE A 289 11.48 -4.68 13.25
C ILE A 289 11.28 -5.65 12.09
N VAL A 290 10.28 -5.44 11.24
CA VAL A 290 10.04 -6.29 10.05
C VAL A 290 11.07 -6.00 8.98
N ALA A 291 11.35 -4.71 8.69
CA ALA A 291 12.41 -4.32 7.77
C ALA A 291 13.78 -4.82 8.25
N LEU A 292 14.08 -4.71 9.55
CA LEU A 292 15.32 -5.22 10.15
C LEU A 292 15.42 -6.75 10.02
N ALA A 293 14.32 -7.49 10.22
CA ALA A 293 14.30 -8.94 10.08
C ALA A 293 14.52 -9.39 8.61
N LEU A 294 13.97 -8.67 7.64
CA LEU A 294 14.22 -8.92 6.22
C LEU A 294 15.67 -8.63 5.83
N ASP A 295 16.26 -7.53 6.35
CA ASP A 295 17.67 -7.22 6.14
C ASP A 295 18.60 -8.29 6.76
N ALA A 296 18.20 -8.86 7.91
CA ALA A 296 18.90 -9.99 8.55
C ALA A 296 18.73 -11.29 7.74
N ALA A 297 17.54 -11.57 7.19
CA ALA A 297 17.33 -12.71 6.30
C ALA A 297 18.21 -12.62 5.05
N ALA A 298 18.33 -11.43 4.46
CA ALA A 298 19.24 -11.18 3.33
C ALA A 298 20.71 -11.42 3.70
N ALA A 299 21.12 -11.02 4.92
CA ALA A 299 22.47 -11.30 5.43
C ALA A 299 22.71 -12.80 5.68
N ALA A 300 21.68 -13.57 5.95
CA ALA A 300 21.71 -15.03 6.08
C ALA A 300 21.65 -15.77 4.73
N GLY A 301 21.58 -15.06 3.61
CA GLY A 301 21.57 -15.63 2.25
C GLY A 301 20.17 -15.91 1.68
N VAL A 302 19.10 -15.52 2.37
CA VAL A 302 17.72 -15.67 1.90
C VAL A 302 17.30 -14.37 1.18
N VAL A 303 16.79 -14.45 -0.04
CA VAL A 303 16.38 -13.28 -0.83
C VAL A 303 15.00 -12.77 -0.40
N PRO A 304 14.88 -11.59 0.25
CA PRO A 304 13.58 -11.06 0.60
C PRO A 304 13.01 -10.20 -0.54
N VAL A 305 11.78 -10.50 -0.94
CA VAL A 305 11.02 -9.78 -1.97
C VAL A 305 9.73 -9.24 -1.36
N VAL A 306 9.48 -7.95 -1.54
CA VAL A 306 8.40 -7.23 -0.86
C VAL A 306 7.60 -6.38 -1.85
N ALA A 307 6.27 -6.41 -1.76
CA ALA A 307 5.40 -5.51 -2.51
C ALA A 307 5.59 -4.05 -2.08
N ALA A 308 5.66 -3.12 -3.03
CA ALA A 308 5.90 -1.70 -2.74
C ALA A 308 4.70 -0.98 -2.12
N GLY A 309 3.48 -1.53 -2.28
CA GLY A 309 2.21 -0.92 -1.86
C GLY A 309 1.35 -0.46 -3.04
N ASN A 310 0.07 -0.13 -2.77
CA ASN A 310 -0.93 0.17 -3.80
C ASN A 310 -1.57 1.57 -3.62
N ASP A 311 -0.87 2.52 -3.02
CA ASP A 311 -1.46 3.76 -2.49
C ASP A 311 -1.15 5.01 -3.34
N TYR A 312 -0.55 4.85 -4.54
CA TYR A 312 -0.19 6.02 -5.34
C TYR A 312 -1.39 6.86 -5.77
N ASN A 313 -2.52 6.24 -6.07
CA ASN A 313 -3.75 6.95 -6.42
C ASN A 313 -4.27 7.82 -5.26
N ASP A 314 -4.06 7.40 -4.02
CA ASP A 314 -4.59 8.06 -2.83
C ASP A 314 -3.65 9.14 -2.30
N VAL A 315 -2.34 8.88 -2.30
CA VAL A 315 -1.37 9.77 -1.65
C VAL A 315 -0.27 10.29 -2.57
N GLY A 316 -0.13 9.75 -3.78
CA GLY A 316 0.90 10.19 -4.73
C GLY A 316 2.30 9.72 -4.37
N ALA A 317 3.32 10.54 -4.66
CA ALA A 317 4.70 10.24 -4.30
C ALA A 317 4.90 10.22 -2.78
N GLY A 318 5.69 9.29 -2.30
CA GLY A 318 5.85 8.98 -0.88
C GLY A 318 4.87 7.91 -0.39
N SER A 319 4.36 7.07 -1.29
CA SER A 319 3.41 6.00 -0.99
C SER A 319 4.06 4.64 -0.74
N VAL A 320 5.36 4.49 -0.94
CA VAL A 320 6.03 3.20 -0.68
C VAL A 320 5.94 2.85 0.80
N SER A 321 5.39 1.66 1.08
CA SER A 321 5.08 1.19 2.42
C SER A 321 6.28 0.53 3.12
N SER A 322 6.22 0.37 4.45
CA SER A 322 6.99 -0.62 5.20
C SER A 322 6.40 -2.01 4.95
N PRO A 323 7.23 -3.09 4.89
CA PRO A 323 8.68 -3.11 5.02
C PRO A 323 9.44 -3.02 3.66
N ALA A 324 8.80 -2.55 2.59
CA ALA A 324 9.46 -2.35 1.29
C ALA A 324 10.58 -1.28 1.35
N ASN A 325 10.61 -0.47 2.43
CA ASN A 325 11.69 0.45 2.75
C ASN A 325 12.98 -0.23 3.27
N SER A 326 12.98 -1.55 3.52
CA SER A 326 14.17 -2.34 3.86
C SER A 326 15.28 -2.12 2.83
N GLU A 327 16.52 -2.07 3.29
CA GLU A 327 17.68 -1.74 2.43
C GLU A 327 18.05 -2.90 1.50
N ARG A 328 18.04 -4.12 2.05
CA ARG A 328 18.51 -5.32 1.35
C ARG A 328 17.42 -6.06 0.61
N SER A 329 16.14 -5.83 0.93
CA SER A 329 15.02 -6.43 0.21
C SER A 329 14.88 -5.86 -1.21
N LEU A 330 14.25 -6.66 -2.09
CA LEU A 330 13.75 -6.22 -3.40
C LEU A 330 12.33 -5.68 -3.22
N ALA A 331 12.17 -4.36 -3.26
CA ALA A 331 10.86 -3.71 -3.30
C ALA A 331 10.33 -3.69 -4.74
N VAL A 332 9.11 -4.16 -4.96
CA VAL A 332 8.55 -4.41 -6.28
C VAL A 332 7.33 -3.54 -6.57
N GLY A 333 7.43 -2.69 -7.60
CA GLY A 333 6.31 -1.96 -8.18
C GLY A 333 5.55 -2.78 -9.23
N ALA A 334 4.32 -2.39 -9.52
CA ALA A 334 3.47 -3.04 -10.51
C ALA A 334 3.45 -2.31 -11.86
N VAL A 335 3.44 -3.08 -12.94
CA VAL A 335 3.18 -2.60 -14.31
C VAL A 335 2.07 -3.40 -14.96
N GLU A 336 1.32 -2.73 -15.83
CA GLU A 336 0.45 -3.35 -16.81
C GLU A 336 1.23 -3.68 -18.08
N ILE A 337 1.08 -4.89 -18.59
CA ILE A 337 1.62 -5.31 -19.89
C ILE A 337 0.49 -5.89 -20.72
N SER A 338 -0.22 -5.03 -21.45
CA SER A 338 -1.37 -5.40 -22.28
C SER A 338 -0.97 -5.56 -23.74
N GLY A 339 -1.29 -6.69 -24.36
CA GLY A 339 -1.21 -6.94 -25.82
C GLY A 339 0.20 -6.89 -26.42
N ASN A 340 0.92 -5.80 -26.29
CA ASN A 340 2.29 -5.62 -26.79
C ASN A 340 3.31 -5.71 -25.65
N PRO A 341 4.21 -6.71 -25.64
CA PRO A 341 5.24 -6.86 -24.61
C PRO A 341 6.21 -5.68 -24.47
N SER A 342 6.27 -4.80 -25.47
CA SER A 342 7.08 -3.58 -25.40
C SER A 342 6.36 -2.42 -24.72
N LYS A 343 5.04 -2.51 -24.51
CA LYS A 343 4.25 -1.49 -23.86
C LYS A 343 4.00 -1.90 -22.41
N ARG A 344 4.93 -1.53 -21.52
CA ARG A 344 4.87 -1.74 -20.07
C ARG A 344 4.52 -0.42 -19.44
N VAL A 345 3.31 -0.30 -18.92
CA VAL A 345 2.83 0.95 -18.30
C VAL A 345 2.81 0.79 -16.79
N HIS A 346 3.33 1.77 -16.06
CA HIS A 346 3.24 1.80 -14.60
C HIS A 346 1.76 1.75 -14.19
N ALA A 347 1.42 0.80 -13.30
CA ALA A 347 0.05 0.67 -12.80
C ALA A 347 -0.30 1.87 -11.92
N ASP A 348 -1.45 2.48 -12.14
CA ASP A 348 -1.86 3.73 -11.53
C ASP A 348 -1.99 3.69 -10.00
N PHE A 349 -2.22 2.52 -9.43
CA PHE A 349 -2.23 2.28 -7.99
C PHE A 349 -0.82 2.05 -7.39
N SER A 350 0.15 1.59 -8.19
CA SER A 350 1.44 1.13 -7.69
C SER A 350 2.20 2.22 -6.95
N SER A 351 2.55 1.97 -5.70
CA SER A 351 3.23 2.95 -4.84
C SER A 351 4.54 3.46 -5.41
N VAL A 352 4.78 4.76 -5.22
CA VAL A 352 5.87 5.54 -5.82
C VAL A 352 6.74 6.18 -4.76
N GLY A 353 8.05 6.05 -4.92
CA GLY A 353 9.04 6.71 -4.05
C GLY A 353 9.12 8.24 -4.19
N PRO A 354 9.96 8.84 -3.36
CA PRO A 354 10.77 8.23 -2.31
C PRO A 354 9.92 7.72 -1.16
N THR A 355 10.48 6.90 -0.27
CA THR A 355 9.84 6.58 1.00
C THR A 355 9.62 7.85 1.84
N THR A 356 8.59 7.87 2.67
CA THR A 356 8.08 9.10 3.33
C THR A 356 9.04 9.68 4.37
N ILE A 357 9.66 8.81 5.18
CA ILE A 357 10.54 9.19 6.30
C ILE A 357 12.00 9.11 5.89
N SER A 358 12.41 7.95 5.38
CA SER A 358 13.81 7.67 5.04
C SER A 358 14.27 8.30 3.72
N LEU A 359 13.33 8.75 2.90
CA LEU A 359 13.58 9.37 1.58
C LEU A 359 14.46 8.50 0.66
N ARG A 360 14.30 7.19 0.75
CA ARG A 360 14.98 6.20 -0.09
C ARG A 360 14.31 6.09 -1.45
N LEU A 361 15.13 5.87 -2.46
CA LEU A 361 14.62 5.49 -3.78
C LEU A 361 14.10 4.05 -3.73
N LYS A 362 12.82 3.90 -3.88
CA LYS A 362 12.05 2.66 -4.02
C LYS A 362 10.91 2.92 -5.02
N PRO A 363 10.35 1.87 -5.68
CA PRO A 363 10.74 0.46 -5.64
C PRO A 363 12.15 0.23 -6.22
N ASP A 364 12.72 -0.98 -6.01
CA ASP A 364 13.99 -1.38 -6.64
C ASP A 364 13.80 -1.81 -8.10
N VAL A 365 12.70 -2.52 -8.39
CA VAL A 365 12.29 -3.03 -9.70
C VAL A 365 10.78 -2.98 -9.87
N ALA A 366 10.29 -3.25 -11.07
CA ALA A 366 8.89 -3.47 -11.36
C ALA A 366 8.65 -4.84 -12.03
N ALA A 367 7.43 -5.35 -11.93
CA ALA A 367 7.00 -6.60 -12.55
C ALA A 367 5.50 -6.55 -12.92
N PRO A 368 4.97 -7.48 -13.75
CA PRO A 368 3.55 -7.54 -14.07
C PRO A 368 2.70 -7.65 -12.79
N GLY A 369 1.71 -6.76 -12.65
CA GLY A 369 0.87 -6.71 -11.44
C GLY A 369 -0.58 -6.33 -11.71
N VAL A 370 -1.01 -6.30 -12.98
CA VAL A 370 -2.38 -5.95 -13.37
C VAL A 370 -3.03 -7.16 -14.02
N ASP A 371 -4.23 -7.51 -13.55
CA ASP A 371 -5.06 -8.60 -14.06
C ASP A 371 -4.34 -9.96 -14.19
N VAL A 372 -3.55 -10.28 -13.20
CA VAL A 372 -2.76 -11.51 -13.14
C VAL A 372 -3.64 -12.69 -12.75
N LEU A 373 -3.78 -13.69 -13.63
CA LEU A 373 -4.51 -14.92 -13.35
C LEU A 373 -3.65 -15.88 -12.54
N SER A 374 -4.20 -16.37 -11.40
CA SER A 374 -3.57 -17.39 -10.59
C SER A 374 -4.60 -18.17 -9.77
N SER A 375 -4.13 -19.14 -8.98
CA SER A 375 -4.93 -20.00 -8.11
C SER A 375 -5.56 -19.24 -6.94
N VAL A 376 -6.78 -19.63 -6.60
CA VAL A 376 -7.46 -19.30 -5.33
C VAL A 376 -8.10 -20.58 -4.78
N PRO A 377 -8.45 -20.68 -3.49
CA PRO A 377 -9.11 -21.88 -2.98
C PRO A 377 -10.30 -22.28 -3.85
N GLY A 378 -10.25 -23.54 -4.32
CA GLY A 378 -11.30 -24.12 -5.17
C GLY A 378 -11.40 -23.59 -6.60
N GLY A 379 -10.49 -22.72 -7.08
CA GLY A 379 -10.58 -22.18 -8.43
C GLY A 379 -9.47 -21.24 -8.86
N TRP A 380 -9.81 -20.32 -9.74
CA TRP A 380 -8.89 -19.37 -10.38
C TRP A 380 -9.50 -17.97 -10.35
N ALA A 381 -8.66 -16.96 -10.12
CA ALA A 381 -9.06 -15.56 -10.15
C ALA A 381 -7.96 -14.68 -10.76
N SER A 382 -8.35 -13.52 -11.30
CA SER A 382 -7.43 -12.47 -11.72
C SER A 382 -7.41 -11.37 -10.66
N PHE A 383 -6.22 -11.04 -10.16
CA PHE A 383 -6.01 -9.97 -9.20
C PHE A 383 -5.04 -8.92 -9.73
N SER A 384 -5.19 -7.68 -9.24
CA SER A 384 -4.28 -6.57 -9.52
C SER A 384 -3.69 -6.04 -8.22
N GLY A 385 -2.37 -5.77 -8.21
CA GLY A 385 -1.66 -5.26 -7.04
C GLY A 385 -0.14 -5.45 -7.17
N THR A 386 0.62 -4.70 -6.41
CA THR A 386 2.04 -4.98 -6.19
C THR A 386 2.25 -6.33 -5.49
N SER A 387 1.22 -6.82 -4.80
CA SER A 387 1.14 -8.19 -4.27
C SER A 387 1.23 -9.27 -5.35
N MET A 388 0.83 -8.98 -6.60
CA MET A 388 0.96 -9.87 -7.75
C MET A 388 2.29 -9.65 -8.46
N ALA A 389 2.85 -8.45 -8.41
CA ALA A 389 4.16 -8.15 -8.98
C ALA A 389 5.31 -8.79 -8.17
N ALA A 390 5.26 -8.74 -6.85
CA ALA A 390 6.30 -9.28 -5.96
C ALA A 390 6.58 -10.78 -6.20
N PRO A 391 5.60 -11.69 -6.29
CA PRO A 391 5.88 -13.11 -6.53
C PRO A 391 6.50 -13.41 -7.90
N HIS A 392 6.33 -12.55 -8.90
CA HIS A 392 7.10 -12.65 -10.15
C HIS A 392 8.59 -12.48 -9.89
N VAL A 393 8.96 -11.51 -9.04
CA VAL A 393 10.35 -11.25 -8.67
C VAL A 393 10.88 -12.34 -7.73
N ALA A 394 10.04 -12.89 -6.86
CA ALA A 394 10.44 -14.00 -5.98
C ALA A 394 10.75 -15.27 -6.79
N GLY A 395 9.90 -15.62 -7.76
CA GLY A 395 10.19 -16.70 -8.70
C GLY A 395 11.43 -16.43 -9.56
N ALA A 396 11.59 -15.19 -10.03
CA ALA A 396 12.77 -14.75 -10.77
C ALA A 396 14.08 -14.90 -9.97
N ALA A 397 14.07 -14.49 -8.70
CA ALA A 397 15.20 -14.65 -7.79
C ALA A 397 15.54 -16.12 -7.56
N ALA A 398 14.53 -17.00 -7.42
CA ALA A 398 14.73 -18.44 -7.29
C ALA A 398 15.37 -19.05 -8.55
N LEU A 399 14.93 -18.65 -9.76
CA LEU A 399 15.54 -19.10 -11.01
C LEU A 399 17.00 -18.68 -11.11
N LEU A 400 17.31 -17.42 -10.80
CA LEU A 400 18.69 -16.93 -10.84
C LEU A 400 19.57 -17.58 -9.78
N ALA A 401 19.07 -17.73 -8.55
CA ALA A 401 19.81 -18.40 -7.47
C ALA A 401 20.09 -19.89 -7.79
N GLN A 402 19.17 -20.59 -8.47
CA GLN A 402 19.42 -21.95 -8.96
C GLN A 402 20.55 -21.99 -10.00
N ARG A 403 20.58 -21.04 -10.92
CA ARG A 403 21.55 -21.00 -12.02
C ARG A 403 22.92 -20.48 -11.59
N HIS A 404 22.94 -19.63 -10.56
CA HIS A 404 24.13 -18.97 -10.03
C HIS A 404 24.21 -19.14 -8.51
N PRO A 405 24.43 -20.37 -8.01
CA PRO A 405 24.44 -20.66 -6.59
C PRO A 405 25.58 -19.93 -5.83
N GLU A 406 26.56 -19.41 -6.55
CA GLU A 406 27.66 -18.61 -6.00
C GLU A 406 27.29 -17.14 -5.78
N TRP A 407 26.16 -16.64 -6.35
CA TRP A 407 25.79 -15.25 -6.21
C TRP A 407 25.20 -14.96 -4.83
N THR A 408 25.65 -13.90 -4.23
CA THR A 408 25.08 -13.35 -3.00
C THR A 408 23.73 -12.69 -3.25
N VAL A 409 22.95 -12.47 -2.19
CA VAL A 409 21.68 -11.71 -2.28
C VAL A 409 21.88 -10.33 -2.91
N ALA A 410 22.98 -9.63 -2.59
CA ALA A 410 23.31 -8.34 -3.17
C ALA A 410 23.57 -8.43 -4.69
N GLN A 411 24.25 -9.48 -5.14
CA GLN A 411 24.51 -9.72 -6.57
C GLN A 411 23.24 -10.10 -7.32
N LEU A 412 22.36 -10.93 -6.75
CA LEU A 412 21.03 -11.23 -7.30
C LEU A 412 20.17 -9.96 -7.44
N LYS A 413 20.16 -9.12 -6.41
CA LYS A 413 19.49 -7.81 -6.45
C LYS A 413 20.08 -6.94 -7.53
N SER A 414 21.41 -6.85 -7.61
CA SER A 414 22.11 -6.06 -8.62
C SER A 414 21.78 -6.52 -10.04
N ALA A 415 21.80 -7.83 -10.30
CA ALA A 415 21.46 -8.40 -11.59
C ALA A 415 20.05 -8.01 -12.05
N LEU A 416 19.06 -8.11 -11.17
CA LEU A 416 17.68 -7.75 -11.47
C LEU A 416 17.48 -6.24 -11.71
N VAL A 417 18.10 -5.40 -10.85
CA VAL A 417 17.94 -3.94 -10.92
C VAL A 417 18.61 -3.35 -12.17
N GLN A 418 19.85 -3.73 -12.44
CA GLN A 418 20.65 -3.07 -13.50
C GLN A 418 20.27 -3.49 -14.91
N THR A 419 19.64 -4.64 -15.08
CA THR A 419 19.28 -5.21 -16.38
C THR A 419 17.81 -5.00 -16.73
N GLY A 420 17.03 -4.35 -15.88
CA GLY A 420 15.62 -4.06 -16.11
C GLY A 420 15.39 -3.31 -17.42
N VAL A 421 14.19 -3.47 -17.97
CA VAL A 421 13.73 -2.78 -19.18
C VAL A 421 12.74 -1.69 -18.81
N ASP A 422 12.61 -0.69 -19.71
CA ASP A 422 11.82 0.49 -19.42
C ASP A 422 10.33 0.19 -19.20
N ALA A 423 9.75 0.81 -18.18
CA ALA A 423 8.33 1.07 -18.07
C ALA A 423 8.02 2.49 -18.57
N LEU A 424 6.79 2.70 -18.97
CA LEU A 424 6.26 3.97 -19.43
C LEU A 424 5.30 4.54 -18.36
N ASP A 425 5.15 5.85 -18.34
CA ASP A 425 4.06 6.51 -17.64
C ASP A 425 2.76 6.42 -18.47
N GLU A 426 1.62 6.86 -17.91
CA GLU A 426 0.33 6.89 -18.58
C GLU A 426 0.33 7.70 -19.90
N ARG A 427 1.31 8.59 -20.08
CA ARG A 427 1.48 9.44 -21.27
C ARG A 427 2.40 8.83 -22.32
N GLY A 428 2.95 7.63 -22.05
CA GLY A 428 3.87 6.94 -22.92
C GLY A 428 5.32 7.43 -22.84
N ASN A 429 5.67 8.27 -21.85
CA ASN A 429 7.06 8.66 -21.61
C ASN A 429 7.75 7.63 -20.71
N LEU A 430 9.09 7.62 -20.73
CA LEU A 430 9.87 6.80 -19.80
C LEU A 430 9.51 7.16 -18.35
N ALA A 431 9.03 6.18 -17.59
CA ALA A 431 8.74 6.34 -16.20
C ALA A 431 10.03 6.67 -15.41
N ALA A 432 9.93 7.59 -14.45
CA ALA A 432 11.09 7.96 -13.65
C ALA A 432 11.47 6.82 -12.66
N PRO A 433 12.73 6.80 -12.18
CA PRO A 433 13.21 5.76 -11.26
C PRO A 433 12.34 5.52 -10.03
N GLN A 434 11.71 6.54 -9.47
CA GLN A 434 10.82 6.38 -8.31
C GLN A 434 9.53 5.60 -8.60
N PHE A 435 9.19 5.37 -9.87
CA PHE A 435 8.05 4.55 -10.32
C PHE A 435 8.44 3.10 -10.63
N GLN A 436 9.67 2.87 -11.07
CA GLN A 436 10.07 1.58 -11.63
C GLN A 436 11.44 1.06 -11.12
N GLY A 437 12.17 1.83 -10.29
CA GLY A 437 13.53 1.49 -9.91
C GLY A 437 14.45 1.33 -11.12
N GLY A 438 15.12 0.18 -11.21
CA GLY A 438 15.91 -0.22 -12.39
C GLY A 438 15.08 -0.56 -13.64
N GLY A 439 13.74 -0.72 -13.51
CA GLY A 439 12.82 -1.07 -14.57
C GLY A 439 12.09 -2.39 -14.33
N VAL A 440 11.33 -2.83 -15.33
CA VAL A 440 10.67 -4.13 -15.33
C VAL A 440 11.73 -5.23 -15.48
N ILE A 441 11.69 -6.23 -14.59
CA ILE A 441 12.67 -7.32 -14.63
C ILE A 441 12.69 -8.04 -15.99
N ALA A 442 13.89 -8.40 -16.46
CA ALA A 442 14.11 -9.07 -17.75
C ALA A 442 15.11 -10.22 -17.56
N LEU A 443 14.59 -11.43 -17.34
CA LEU A 443 15.38 -12.55 -16.83
C LEU A 443 16.53 -12.99 -17.74
N ALA A 444 16.30 -13.00 -19.06
CA ALA A 444 17.39 -13.33 -20.00
C ALA A 444 18.58 -12.35 -19.93
N ARG A 445 18.34 -11.11 -19.51
CA ARG A 445 19.39 -10.11 -19.27
C ARG A 445 19.98 -10.24 -17.87
N ALA A 446 19.13 -10.53 -16.86
CA ALA A 446 19.55 -10.70 -15.48
C ALA A 446 20.40 -11.97 -15.28
N ASP A 447 20.19 -13.01 -16.08
CA ASP A 447 21.05 -14.22 -16.11
C ASP A 447 22.49 -13.96 -16.61
N ARG A 448 22.66 -12.84 -17.32
CA ARG A 448 23.99 -12.39 -17.82
C ARG A 448 24.17 -10.89 -17.59
N PRO A 449 24.30 -10.46 -16.32
CA PRO A 449 24.33 -9.04 -16.00
C PRO A 449 25.61 -8.34 -16.45
N LEU A 450 26.68 -9.06 -16.67
CA LEU A 450 28.05 -8.63 -17.02
C LEU A 450 28.73 -7.88 -15.87
N VAL A 451 28.02 -6.99 -15.17
CA VAL A 451 28.56 -6.25 -14.03
C VAL A 451 27.58 -6.27 -12.87
N PHE A 452 28.09 -6.33 -11.66
CA PHE A 452 27.34 -6.02 -10.44
C PHE A 452 27.68 -4.62 -9.98
N ALA A 453 26.70 -3.86 -9.49
CA ALA A 453 26.92 -2.55 -8.91
C ALA A 453 26.42 -2.49 -7.45
N GLU A 454 27.19 -1.83 -6.61
CA GLU A 454 26.84 -1.57 -5.23
C GLU A 454 27.17 -0.11 -4.88
N PRO A 455 26.17 0.68 -4.47
CA PRO A 455 24.74 0.36 -4.33
C PRO A 455 24.05 0.14 -5.67
N THR A 456 22.91 -0.59 -5.65
CA THR A 456 22.09 -0.86 -6.83
C THR A 456 21.24 0.33 -7.26
N GLY A 457 21.03 1.32 -6.37
CA GLY A 457 20.32 2.57 -6.59
C GLY A 457 20.79 3.64 -5.61
N ILE A 458 20.69 4.91 -5.98
CA ILE A 458 21.26 6.02 -5.21
C ILE A 458 20.14 6.94 -4.73
N SER A 459 20.07 7.15 -3.41
CA SER A 459 19.18 8.11 -2.77
C SER A 459 20.00 9.28 -2.22
N PHE A 460 19.96 10.42 -2.89
CA PHE A 460 20.59 11.64 -2.38
C PHE A 460 19.76 12.32 -1.27
N GLY A 461 18.52 11.89 -1.06
CA GLY A 461 17.61 12.54 -0.12
C GLY A 461 17.30 13.99 -0.49
N LEU A 462 17.22 14.85 0.52
CA LEU A 462 17.02 16.29 0.34
C LEU A 462 18.36 17.00 0.20
N LEU A 463 18.50 17.74 -0.88
CA LEU A 463 19.69 18.51 -1.25
C LEU A 463 19.43 20.00 -1.03
N ALA A 464 20.23 20.64 -0.20
CA ALA A 464 20.15 22.08 0.01
C ALA A 464 20.80 22.86 -1.16
N ARG A 465 20.38 24.11 -1.38
CA ARG A 465 21.15 25.02 -2.26
C ARG A 465 22.54 25.28 -1.70
N ARG A 466 23.52 25.49 -2.55
CA ARG A 466 24.95 25.66 -2.21
C ARG A 466 25.52 24.44 -1.49
N SER A 467 25.10 23.25 -1.84
CA SER A 467 25.64 22.01 -1.28
C SER A 467 26.21 21.13 -2.38
N SER A 468 27.07 20.21 -2.00
CA SER A 468 27.43 19.04 -2.80
C SER A 468 27.26 17.76 -1.96
N SER A 469 27.04 16.65 -2.67
CA SER A 469 27.01 15.31 -2.09
C SER A 469 27.84 14.40 -2.98
N THR A 470 28.79 13.69 -2.39
CA THR A 470 29.67 12.77 -3.10
C THR A 470 29.40 11.35 -2.68
N GLY A 471 29.72 10.40 -3.55
CA GLY A 471 29.64 8.96 -3.27
C GLY A 471 30.31 8.16 -4.37
N ALA A 472 30.15 6.85 -4.26
CA ALA A 472 30.77 5.92 -5.19
C ALA A 472 29.88 4.70 -5.45
N ILE A 473 30.00 4.12 -6.63
CA ILE A 473 29.41 2.84 -7.02
C ILE A 473 30.55 1.88 -7.28
N ARG A 474 30.65 0.82 -6.50
CA ARG A 474 31.54 -0.29 -6.80
C ARG A 474 30.96 -1.13 -7.92
N LEU A 475 31.79 -1.46 -8.90
CA LEU A 475 31.44 -2.33 -10.02
C LEU A 475 32.36 -3.56 -9.99
N ASP A 476 31.74 -4.73 -9.93
CA ASP A 476 32.43 -6.02 -10.01
C ASP A 476 32.08 -6.71 -11.33
N ASP A 477 33.03 -7.50 -11.86
CA ASP A 477 32.77 -8.35 -13.02
C ASP A 477 31.86 -9.51 -12.64
N ALA A 478 30.74 -9.63 -13.31
CA ALA A 478 29.76 -10.71 -13.13
C ALA A 478 29.94 -11.86 -14.15
N GLY A 479 31.08 -11.89 -14.83
CA GLY A 479 31.37 -12.82 -15.90
C GLY A 479 31.24 -12.17 -17.28
N GLY A 480 32.40 -11.82 -17.88
CA GLY A 480 32.48 -11.16 -19.19
C GLY A 480 32.24 -9.66 -19.18
N GLY A 481 32.17 -9.05 -18.01
CA GLY A 481 31.96 -7.61 -17.82
C GLY A 481 33.25 -6.81 -17.69
N ALA A 482 34.41 -7.46 -17.53
CA ALA A 482 35.72 -6.81 -17.39
C ALA A 482 36.05 -5.90 -18.57
N GLY A 483 36.73 -4.79 -18.28
CA GLY A 483 37.23 -3.80 -19.24
C GLY A 483 36.44 -2.47 -19.18
N ILE A 484 36.74 -1.62 -20.19
CA ILE A 484 36.29 -0.21 -20.17
C ILE A 484 34.81 -0.08 -20.52
N TRP A 485 34.06 0.60 -19.63
CA TRP A 485 32.68 1.02 -19.82
C TRP A 485 32.59 2.54 -19.87
N GLN A 486 31.82 3.07 -20.82
CA GLN A 486 31.48 4.49 -20.86
C GLN A 486 30.43 4.79 -19.79
N VAL A 487 30.57 5.92 -19.08
CA VAL A 487 29.68 6.33 -17.98
C VAL A 487 29.00 7.63 -18.37
N ALA A 488 27.68 7.67 -18.24
CA ALA A 488 26.88 8.86 -18.50
C ALA A 488 25.73 9.01 -17.50
N GLY A 489 25.44 10.25 -17.11
CA GLY A 489 24.23 10.59 -16.34
C GLY A 489 23.08 10.95 -17.26
N VAL A 490 22.03 10.14 -17.31
CA VAL A 490 20.81 10.39 -18.08
C VAL A 490 19.69 10.80 -17.14
N ARG A 491 19.17 12.02 -17.32
CA ARG A 491 18.06 12.53 -16.54
C ARG A 491 16.72 12.04 -17.07
N SER A 492 15.84 11.67 -16.16
CA SER A 492 14.44 11.43 -16.50
C SER A 492 13.74 12.75 -16.94
N SER A 493 12.72 12.65 -17.76
CA SER A 493 11.86 13.77 -18.20
C SER A 493 11.19 14.49 -17.01
N SER A 494 10.95 13.77 -15.91
CA SER A 494 10.42 14.33 -14.65
C SER A 494 11.45 15.05 -13.78
N SER A 495 12.74 15.06 -14.16
CA SER A 495 13.80 15.75 -13.42
C SER A 495 13.71 17.26 -13.64
N THR A 496 13.25 17.99 -12.61
CA THR A 496 13.01 19.44 -12.67
C THR A 496 14.01 20.29 -11.91
N ALA A 497 14.86 19.67 -11.07
CA ALA A 497 15.80 20.39 -10.22
C ALA A 497 17.00 20.97 -10.97
N GLY A 498 17.55 22.06 -10.43
CA GLY A 498 18.74 22.72 -10.95
C GLY A 498 20.09 22.12 -10.53
N GLY A 499 20.16 20.95 -9.91
CA GLY A 499 21.41 20.26 -9.54
C GLY A 499 22.13 19.69 -10.76
N LYS A 500 23.43 19.37 -10.61
CA LYS A 500 24.27 18.76 -11.65
C LYS A 500 24.93 17.49 -11.09
N LEU A 501 24.73 16.37 -11.78
CA LEU A 501 25.47 15.13 -11.53
C LEU A 501 26.79 15.16 -12.32
N ILE A 502 27.90 14.98 -11.64
CA ILE A 502 29.27 14.96 -12.18
C ILE A 502 29.78 13.52 -12.07
N LEU A 503 30.25 12.97 -13.18
CA LEU A 503 30.69 11.58 -13.33
C LEU A 503 31.98 11.53 -14.15
N PRO A 504 32.85 10.50 -13.97
CA PRO A 504 33.91 10.20 -14.92
C PRO A 504 33.31 9.81 -16.28
N ALA A 505 34.01 9.98 -17.36
CA ALA A 505 33.58 9.62 -18.70
C ALA A 505 33.61 8.10 -18.94
N SER A 506 34.47 7.37 -18.25
CA SER A 506 34.57 5.91 -18.34
C SER A 506 35.13 5.31 -17.07
N ILE A 507 34.98 3.99 -16.95
CA ILE A 507 35.50 3.18 -15.85
C ILE A 507 36.02 1.85 -16.40
N ASP A 508 37.12 1.34 -15.84
CA ASP A 508 37.57 -0.03 -16.03
C ASP A 508 36.94 -0.94 -14.95
N VAL A 509 36.24 -2.00 -15.39
CA VAL A 509 35.59 -2.97 -14.50
C VAL A 509 36.51 -4.20 -14.32
N PRO A 510 36.74 -4.68 -13.09
CA PRO A 510 36.21 -4.17 -11.79
C PRO A 510 36.80 -2.82 -11.40
N GLY A 511 35.97 -1.96 -10.79
CA GLY A 511 36.38 -0.62 -10.37
C GLY A 511 35.32 0.18 -9.64
N THR A 512 35.56 1.48 -9.46
CA THR A 512 34.65 2.35 -8.70
C THR A 512 34.33 3.63 -9.46
N VAL A 513 33.06 3.86 -9.72
CA VAL A 513 32.54 5.11 -10.31
C VAL A 513 32.27 6.10 -9.17
N SER A 514 33.13 7.08 -9.02
CA SER A 514 32.89 8.21 -8.10
C SER A 514 31.87 9.20 -8.74
N TYR A 515 30.98 9.72 -7.94
CA TYR A 515 30.03 10.74 -8.38
C TYR A 515 29.96 11.93 -7.42
N GLU A 516 29.60 13.09 -7.95
CA GLU A 516 29.25 14.26 -7.17
C GLU A 516 27.95 14.86 -7.69
N VAL A 517 27.04 15.21 -6.78
CA VAL A 517 25.89 16.06 -7.08
C VAL A 517 26.16 17.44 -6.55
N ALA A 518 26.34 18.40 -7.43
CA ALA A 518 26.54 19.82 -7.09
C ALA A 518 25.21 20.60 -7.25
N VAL A 519 24.82 21.33 -6.19
CA VAL A 519 23.60 22.15 -6.18
C VAL A 519 23.97 23.62 -6.05
N PRO A 520 23.94 24.42 -7.14
CA PRO A 520 24.30 25.84 -7.09
C PRO A 520 23.30 26.67 -6.27
N ALA A 521 23.71 27.89 -5.89
CA ALA A 521 22.91 28.82 -5.09
C ALA A 521 21.54 29.14 -5.71
N GLY A 522 21.48 29.30 -7.04
CA GLY A 522 20.26 29.59 -7.80
C GLY A 522 19.50 28.35 -8.27
N ALA A 523 19.84 27.16 -7.78
CA ALA A 523 19.23 25.91 -8.21
C ALA A 523 17.70 25.96 -8.05
N ARG A 524 16.96 25.55 -9.09
CA ARG A 524 15.51 25.38 -9.02
C ARG A 524 15.18 24.23 -8.09
N PRO A 525 14.25 24.40 -7.13
CA PRO A 525 13.71 23.30 -6.35
C PRO A 525 12.99 22.27 -7.25
N GLY A 526 13.05 20.98 -6.87
CA GLY A 526 12.41 19.92 -7.64
C GLY A 526 13.16 18.59 -7.52
N ASN A 527 12.69 17.58 -8.22
CA ASN A 527 13.35 16.27 -8.25
C ASN A 527 14.55 16.29 -9.19
N LEU A 528 15.65 15.68 -8.73
CA LEU A 528 16.82 15.31 -9.51
C LEU A 528 16.78 13.78 -9.63
N THR A 529 16.39 13.24 -10.77
CA THR A 529 16.14 11.82 -10.94
C THR A 529 16.55 11.35 -12.32
N GLY A 530 17.01 10.11 -12.43
CA GLY A 530 17.50 9.52 -13.69
C GLY A 530 18.31 8.27 -13.46
N TYR A 531 19.18 7.98 -14.41
CA TYR A 531 20.05 6.81 -14.38
C TYR A 531 21.51 7.20 -14.61
N ILE A 532 22.43 6.53 -13.89
CA ILE A 532 23.82 6.43 -14.29
C ILE A 532 23.89 5.22 -15.21
N GLU A 533 24.16 5.48 -16.49
CA GLU A 533 24.28 4.47 -17.53
C GLU A 533 25.72 4.04 -17.72
N LEU A 534 25.93 2.74 -17.80
CA LEU A 534 27.19 2.09 -18.12
C LEU A 534 27.00 1.43 -19.48
N ARG A 535 27.81 1.83 -20.47
CA ARG A 535 27.69 1.36 -21.86
C ARG A 535 29.00 0.74 -22.36
N ARG A 536 28.90 -0.44 -22.97
CA ARG A 536 29.99 -1.11 -23.68
C ARG A 536 29.45 -1.76 -24.96
N GLY A 537 29.68 -1.15 -26.10
CA GLY A 537 29.06 -1.55 -27.34
C GLY A 537 27.54 -1.50 -27.29
N ALA A 538 26.89 -2.63 -27.51
CA ALA A 538 25.42 -2.75 -27.38
C ALA A 538 24.93 -2.98 -25.94
N ASP A 539 25.84 -3.30 -25.03
CA ASP A 539 25.50 -3.57 -23.63
C ASP A 539 25.22 -2.27 -22.88
N LEU A 540 24.06 -2.25 -22.20
CA LEU A 540 23.64 -1.17 -21.33
C LEU A 540 23.32 -1.73 -19.96
N ARG A 541 23.90 -1.12 -18.90
CA ARG A 541 23.54 -1.32 -17.49
C ARG A 541 23.23 0.02 -16.89
N ARG A 542 22.35 0.07 -15.88
CA ARG A 542 21.92 1.33 -15.30
C ARG A 542 21.73 1.26 -13.81
N VAL A 543 22.17 2.31 -13.11
CA VAL A 543 21.94 2.52 -11.69
C VAL A 543 20.97 3.69 -11.54
N PRO A 544 19.77 3.48 -11.02
CA PRO A 544 18.79 4.54 -10.81
C PRO A 544 19.24 5.48 -9.69
N PHE A 545 18.92 6.78 -9.83
CA PHE A 545 19.16 7.74 -8.77
C PHE A 545 17.96 8.68 -8.56
N TRP A 546 17.83 9.13 -7.33
CA TRP A 546 16.85 10.13 -6.94
C TRP A 546 17.42 11.07 -5.86
N GLY A 547 17.04 12.34 -5.92
CA GLY A 547 17.23 13.35 -4.90
C GLY A 547 16.27 14.51 -5.13
N ARG A 548 16.13 15.37 -4.14
CA ARG A 548 15.30 16.55 -4.26
C ARG A 548 16.02 17.81 -3.79
N VAL A 549 16.17 18.77 -4.67
CA VAL A 549 16.59 20.12 -4.27
C VAL A 549 15.41 20.80 -3.56
N ALA A 550 15.60 21.08 -2.28
CA ALA A 550 14.57 21.64 -1.41
C ALA A 550 15.05 22.93 -0.71
N VAL A 551 14.08 23.72 -0.25
CA VAL A 551 14.31 24.90 0.58
C VAL A 551 13.40 24.78 1.79
N ALA A 552 13.96 24.76 3.00
CA ALA A 552 13.22 24.68 4.24
C ALA A 552 12.74 26.08 4.65
N ALA A 553 11.47 26.36 4.43
CA ALA A 553 10.88 27.66 4.78
C ALA A 553 10.70 27.81 6.30
N LEU A 554 10.32 26.73 6.99
CA LEU A 554 10.13 26.73 8.45
C LEU A 554 11.40 27.02 9.23
N GLN A 555 12.58 26.63 8.72
CA GLN A 555 13.86 26.93 9.38
C GLN A 555 14.15 28.43 9.48
N ARG A 556 13.53 29.26 8.68
CA ARG A 556 13.69 30.73 8.68
C ARG A 556 12.85 31.42 9.76
N HIS A 557 12.01 30.64 10.46
CA HIS A 557 11.09 31.16 11.46
C HIS A 557 11.57 30.85 12.88
N THR A 558 11.43 31.84 13.78
CA THR A 558 11.68 31.61 15.20
C THR A 558 10.54 30.78 15.80
N ALA A 559 10.83 29.52 16.07
CA ALA A 559 9.89 28.62 16.72
C ALA A 559 9.93 28.80 18.25
N LEU A 560 8.79 28.63 18.91
CA LEU A 560 8.71 28.45 20.34
C LEU A 560 9.11 27.02 20.71
N GLU A 561 9.61 26.79 21.91
CA GLU A 561 9.96 25.44 22.35
C GLU A 561 8.82 24.81 23.17
N LEU A 562 8.49 23.54 22.85
CA LEU A 562 7.68 22.67 23.67
C LEU A 562 8.61 21.76 24.48
N THR A 563 8.79 22.09 25.76
CA THR A 563 9.73 21.40 26.64
C THR A 563 9.08 20.35 27.53
N ARG A 564 7.77 20.41 27.74
CA ARG A 564 7.02 19.49 28.61
C ARG A 564 5.69 19.10 27.98
N PRO A 565 5.25 17.83 28.14
CA PRO A 565 3.87 17.45 27.84
C PRO A 565 2.86 18.28 28.63
N GLY A 566 1.69 18.54 28.04
CA GLY A 566 0.64 19.35 28.67
C GLY A 566 -0.32 19.99 27.69
N VAL A 567 -1.14 20.90 28.22
CA VAL A 567 -2.14 21.64 27.46
C VAL A 567 -1.67 23.09 27.27
N TYR A 568 -1.74 23.55 26.03
CA TYR A 568 -1.26 24.87 25.61
C TYR A 568 -2.34 25.65 24.86
N ARG A 569 -2.37 26.96 25.04
CA ARG A 569 -3.20 27.89 24.25
C ARG A 569 -2.35 28.65 23.27
N SER A 570 -2.83 28.81 22.04
CA SER A 570 -2.09 29.46 20.97
C SER A 570 -3.01 30.13 19.93
N SER A 571 -2.41 30.81 18.97
CA SER A 571 -3.10 31.42 17.85
C SER A 571 -2.18 31.57 16.62
N THR A 572 -2.73 31.40 15.44
CA THR A 572 -2.08 31.73 14.17
C THR A 572 -2.37 33.14 13.68
N THR A 573 -3.30 33.86 14.32
CA THR A 573 -3.67 35.22 13.92
C THR A 573 -2.47 36.18 13.95
N GLY A 574 -2.27 36.92 12.88
CA GLY A 574 -1.20 37.91 12.74
C GLY A 574 0.21 37.30 12.49
N ARG A 575 0.28 35.99 12.19
CA ARG A 575 1.55 35.33 11.86
C ARG A 575 1.79 35.30 10.35
N PRO A 576 3.03 35.11 9.91
CA PRO A 576 3.33 34.94 8.49
C PRO A 576 2.81 33.60 7.96
N ALA A 577 2.53 33.54 6.66
CA ALA A 577 2.35 32.31 5.91
C ALA A 577 3.70 31.92 5.31
N LEU A 578 4.24 30.77 5.67
CA LEU A 578 5.59 30.34 5.32
C LEU A 578 5.58 29.17 4.33
N VAL A 579 4.70 28.21 4.55
CA VAL A 579 4.65 26.95 3.82
C VAL A 579 3.38 26.89 2.99
N SER A 580 3.53 26.78 1.67
CA SER A 580 2.37 26.58 0.77
C SER A 580 2.05 25.09 0.56
N ARG A 581 2.97 24.19 0.90
CA ARG A 581 2.83 22.74 0.69
C ARG A 581 3.82 21.98 1.58
N TYR A 582 3.32 20.93 2.23
CA TYR A 582 4.16 19.92 2.84
C TYR A 582 4.49 18.81 1.82
N ARG A 583 5.63 18.16 1.99
CA ARG A 583 6.10 17.12 1.06
C ARG A 583 6.09 15.77 1.74
N TYR A 584 5.93 14.74 0.99
CA TYR A 584 5.97 13.32 1.36
C TYR A 584 5.21 12.97 2.66
N PRO A 585 4.03 12.35 2.54
CA PRO A 585 3.33 12.02 1.30
C PRO A 585 2.86 13.27 0.54
N GLU A 586 2.90 13.22 -0.77
CA GLU A 586 2.49 14.31 -1.64
C GLU A 586 1.35 13.85 -2.55
N ASN A 587 0.11 14.23 -2.26
CA ASN A 587 -1.02 13.90 -3.11
C ASN A 587 -1.23 14.96 -4.21
N PRO A 588 -0.89 14.67 -5.47
CA PRO A 588 -1.06 15.61 -6.58
C PRO A 588 -2.54 15.86 -6.93
N ARG A 589 -3.44 14.96 -6.53
CA ARG A 589 -4.88 15.06 -6.77
C ARG A 589 -5.62 15.82 -5.66
N GLY A 590 -4.95 16.07 -4.53
CA GLY A 590 -5.53 16.77 -3.39
C GLY A 590 -6.58 15.99 -2.60
N ILE A 591 -6.71 14.68 -2.85
CA ILE A 591 -7.65 13.80 -2.14
C ILE A 591 -6.97 13.34 -0.83
N GLY A 592 -7.64 13.49 0.31
CA GLY A 592 -7.15 13.05 1.61
C GLY A 592 -6.03 13.91 2.22
N VAL A 593 -5.15 14.51 1.42
CA VAL A 593 -4.04 15.35 1.88
C VAL A 593 -4.19 16.77 1.34
N THR A 594 -4.25 17.76 2.23
CA THR A 594 -4.27 19.17 1.83
C THR A 594 -2.91 19.57 1.27
N THR A 595 -2.84 19.84 -0.02
CA THR A 595 -1.60 20.19 -0.72
C THR A 595 -1.33 21.70 -0.82
N VAL A 596 -2.36 22.54 -0.67
CA VAL A 596 -2.25 23.99 -0.74
C VAL A 596 -2.63 24.62 0.59
N LEU A 597 -1.71 25.36 1.19
CA LEU A 597 -1.83 26.05 2.48
C LEU A 597 -1.45 27.52 2.31
N ALA A 598 -2.41 28.39 2.50
CA ALA A 598 -2.22 29.85 2.35
C ALA A 598 -2.39 30.61 3.67
N GLY A 599 -2.72 29.88 4.74
CA GLY A 599 -2.90 30.43 6.09
C GLY A 599 -1.58 30.72 6.79
N PRO A 600 -1.61 31.55 7.84
CA PRO A 600 -0.45 31.81 8.67
C PRO A 600 -0.13 30.62 9.59
N GLU A 601 1.13 30.42 9.89
CA GLU A 601 1.60 29.33 10.73
C GLU A 601 2.05 29.77 12.11
N ARG A 602 1.85 28.86 13.08
CA ARG A 602 2.46 28.90 14.40
C ARG A 602 3.32 27.65 14.57
N VAL A 603 4.63 27.82 14.75
CA VAL A 603 5.59 26.73 14.80
C VAL A 603 6.12 26.56 16.22
N TYR A 604 6.16 25.31 16.69
CA TYR A 604 6.79 24.92 17.94
C TYR A 604 7.86 23.86 17.66
N ARG A 605 9.05 24.05 18.24
CA ARG A 605 10.17 23.13 18.19
C ARG A 605 10.06 22.11 19.33
N ILE A 606 10.41 20.86 19.05
CA ILE A 606 10.43 19.74 19.97
C ILE A 606 11.81 19.09 19.86
N ARG A 607 12.47 18.84 21.00
CA ARG A 607 13.75 18.12 21.06
C ARG A 607 13.57 16.81 21.80
N LEU A 608 13.86 15.70 21.12
CA LEU A 608 13.89 14.38 21.70
C LEU A 608 15.34 13.99 22.01
N ALA A 609 15.71 13.97 23.30
CA ALA A 609 17.06 13.60 23.72
C ALA A 609 17.32 12.08 23.64
N LYS A 610 16.27 11.27 23.64
CA LYS A 610 16.34 9.80 23.60
C LYS A 610 15.22 9.24 22.74
N ARG A 611 15.34 7.96 22.38
CA ARG A 611 14.28 7.21 21.67
C ARG A 611 13.04 7.14 22.53
N VAL A 612 11.87 7.36 21.92
CA VAL A 612 10.55 7.25 22.50
C VAL A 612 9.67 6.41 21.57
N ALA A 613 8.57 5.86 22.08
CA ALA A 613 7.64 5.09 21.24
C ALA A 613 6.87 6.02 20.30
N ASN A 614 6.47 7.19 20.80
CA ASN A 614 5.70 8.17 20.04
C ASN A 614 5.80 9.57 20.66
N PHE A 615 5.36 10.57 19.92
CA PHE A 615 4.97 11.88 20.42
C PHE A 615 3.96 12.51 19.49
N GLY A 616 3.17 13.47 19.98
CA GLY A 616 2.19 14.14 19.13
C GLY A 616 1.50 15.31 19.80
N VAL A 617 0.63 15.93 19.01
CA VAL A 617 -0.27 17.00 19.43
C VAL A 617 -1.68 16.73 18.93
N VAL A 618 -2.68 17.22 19.69
CA VAL A 618 -4.08 17.26 19.24
C VAL A 618 -4.68 18.61 19.61
N ILE A 619 -5.42 19.21 18.69
CA ILE A 619 -6.22 20.41 18.99
C ILE A 619 -7.50 19.96 19.68
N THR A 620 -7.67 20.34 20.93
CA THR A 620 -8.84 20.01 21.76
C THR A 620 -9.94 21.06 21.69
N GLU A 621 -9.59 22.30 21.39
CA GLU A 621 -10.55 23.40 21.26
C GLU A 621 -10.11 24.36 20.14
N ARG A 622 -11.06 24.89 19.40
CA ARG A 622 -10.84 25.92 18.36
C ARG A 622 -11.73 27.13 18.60
N GLY A 623 -11.19 28.33 18.37
CA GLY A 623 -11.98 29.52 18.20
C GLY A 623 -13.01 29.35 17.09
N ARG A 624 -14.16 30.02 17.19
CA ARG A 624 -15.34 29.81 16.33
C ARG A 624 -15.05 29.84 14.80
N LYS A 625 -14.09 30.66 14.37
CA LYS A 625 -13.67 30.78 12.97
C LYS A 625 -12.37 30.03 12.65
N SER A 626 -11.71 29.48 13.65
CA SER A 626 -10.42 28.81 13.48
C SER A 626 -10.60 27.49 12.71
N ARG A 627 -9.73 27.31 11.68
CA ARG A 627 -9.62 26.08 10.88
C ARG A 627 -8.16 25.60 10.91
N VAL A 628 -7.50 25.84 12.04
CA VAL A 628 -6.10 25.48 12.24
C VAL A 628 -5.96 23.98 12.42
N GLU A 629 -4.95 23.39 11.78
CA GLU A 629 -4.59 21.98 11.87
C GLU A 629 -3.09 21.82 12.14
N PRO A 630 -2.67 20.76 12.85
CA PRO A 630 -1.26 20.49 13.12
C PRO A 630 -0.63 19.65 12.00
N ARG A 631 0.68 19.89 11.72
CA ARG A 631 1.53 19.01 10.94
C ARG A 631 2.87 18.83 11.64
N MET A 632 3.34 17.59 11.71
CA MET A 632 4.60 17.23 12.37
C MET A 632 5.70 17.05 11.34
N VAL A 633 6.83 17.73 11.54
CA VAL A 633 7.98 17.68 10.65
C VAL A 633 9.27 17.38 11.42
N ALA A 634 10.21 16.70 10.78
CA ALA A 634 11.54 16.50 11.29
C ALA A 634 12.47 17.66 10.89
N GLN A 635 13.47 17.96 11.70
CA GLN A 635 14.50 18.97 11.45
C GLN A 635 13.96 20.39 11.14
N VAL A 636 12.75 20.71 11.61
CA VAL A 636 12.04 21.98 11.32
C VAL A 636 11.96 22.23 9.80
N ASP A 637 11.71 21.19 9.01
CA ASP A 637 11.72 21.24 7.55
C ASP A 637 10.42 20.64 7.00
N GLU A 638 9.61 21.45 6.33
CA GLU A 638 8.34 21.05 5.72
C GLU A 638 8.48 19.98 4.63
N ASN A 639 9.70 19.75 4.16
CA ASN A 639 9.99 18.67 3.21
C ASN A 639 10.24 17.30 3.90
N ARG A 640 10.19 17.25 5.24
CA ARG A 640 10.45 16.07 6.07
C ARG A 640 9.30 15.80 7.03
N LEU A 641 8.15 15.37 6.50
CA LEU A 641 7.09 14.86 7.37
C LEU A 641 7.60 13.64 8.16
N THR A 642 7.00 13.42 9.32
CA THR A 642 7.28 12.24 10.16
C THR A 642 6.47 11.02 9.72
N GLY A 643 6.20 10.88 8.44
CA GLY A 643 5.30 9.89 7.86
C GLY A 643 3.83 10.35 7.87
N TYR A 644 2.93 9.44 7.59
CA TYR A 644 1.47 9.72 7.60
C TYR A 644 0.97 10.15 8.98
N ALA A 645 1.57 9.66 10.05
CA ALA A 645 1.27 10.13 11.41
C ALA A 645 1.55 11.63 11.62
N GLY A 646 2.37 12.24 10.79
CA GLY A 646 2.66 13.68 10.80
C GLY A 646 1.54 14.55 10.23
N LEU A 647 0.56 13.97 9.54
CA LEU A 647 -0.61 14.65 9.00
C LEU A 647 -1.78 14.60 10.00
N PRO A 648 -2.74 15.55 9.94
CA PRO A 648 -4.01 15.42 10.63
C PRO A 648 -4.73 14.11 10.28
N VAL A 649 -5.49 13.55 11.22
CA VAL A 649 -6.18 12.26 11.01
C VAL A 649 -7.08 12.29 9.78
N ALA A 650 -7.80 13.39 9.56
CA ALA A 650 -8.67 13.56 8.39
C ALA A 650 -7.94 13.55 7.03
N HIS A 651 -6.62 13.65 7.04
CA HIS A 651 -5.78 13.64 5.84
C HIS A 651 -4.90 12.38 5.75
N ASN A 652 -5.12 11.41 6.63
CA ASN A 652 -4.40 10.14 6.63
C ASN A 652 -5.29 9.05 6.00
N PRO A 653 -5.01 8.60 4.77
CA PRO A 653 -5.87 7.65 4.05
C PRO A 653 -5.99 6.29 4.75
N TYR A 654 -4.99 5.90 5.53
CA TYR A 654 -5.00 4.64 6.29
C TYR A 654 -5.92 4.67 7.52
N LEU A 655 -6.54 5.82 7.83
CA LEU A 655 -7.45 6.01 8.96
C LEU A 655 -8.86 6.39 8.53
N GLU A 656 -9.22 6.22 7.27
CA GLU A 656 -10.56 6.54 6.74
C GLU A 656 -11.69 5.82 7.47
N GLU A 657 -11.46 4.60 7.94
CA GLU A 657 -12.43 3.83 8.73
C GLU A 657 -12.82 4.54 10.03
N PHE A 658 -11.92 5.34 10.60
CA PHE A 658 -12.20 6.08 11.82
C PHE A 658 -13.03 7.35 11.59
N ARG A 659 -13.30 7.74 10.33
CA ARG A 659 -14.08 8.94 9.91
C ARG A 659 -13.90 10.16 10.81
N SER A 660 -12.74 10.26 11.43
CA SER A 660 -12.47 11.25 12.47
C SER A 660 -11.90 12.52 11.88
N SER A 661 -12.52 13.65 12.22
CA SER A 661 -12.00 14.98 11.93
C SER A 661 -11.00 15.47 12.99
N VAL A 662 -10.44 14.57 13.80
CA VAL A 662 -9.53 14.94 14.90
C VAL A 662 -8.26 15.58 14.36
N PRO A 663 -7.98 16.83 14.70
CA PRO A 663 -6.78 17.52 14.28
C PRO A 663 -5.60 17.13 15.18
N ALA A 664 -5.11 15.90 14.98
CA ALA A 664 -3.94 15.37 15.67
C ALA A 664 -2.82 15.07 14.67
N ALA A 665 -1.58 15.34 15.05
CA ALA A 665 -0.38 15.01 14.29
C ALA A 665 0.70 14.50 15.23
N GLY A 666 1.54 13.57 14.76
CA GLY A 666 2.56 12.95 15.60
C GLY A 666 3.68 12.29 14.83
N ALA A 667 4.41 11.44 15.55
CA ALA A 667 5.41 10.54 14.98
C ALA A 667 5.40 9.22 15.76
N LEU A 668 5.54 8.13 15.04
CA LEU A 668 5.70 6.78 15.57
C LEU A 668 7.18 6.40 15.55
N SER A 669 7.64 5.80 16.63
CA SER A 669 9.02 5.33 16.78
C SER A 669 10.11 6.33 16.31
N PRO A 670 10.01 7.64 16.60
CA PRO A 670 10.95 8.64 16.12
C PRO A 670 12.35 8.44 16.69
N LEU A 671 13.38 8.82 15.90
CA LEU A 671 14.74 8.88 16.37
C LEU A 671 14.95 10.09 17.32
N PRO A 672 15.98 10.09 18.18
CA PRO A 672 16.44 11.30 18.87
C PRO A 672 16.78 12.40 17.86
N GLY A 673 16.38 13.64 18.14
CA GLY A 673 16.63 14.74 17.23
C GLY A 673 15.69 15.93 17.42
N GLU A 674 15.75 16.85 16.46
CA GLU A 674 14.84 17.98 16.38
C GLU A 674 13.62 17.69 15.52
N TYR A 675 12.48 18.14 16.01
CA TYR A 675 11.19 18.10 15.34
C TYR A 675 10.48 19.45 15.48
N ALA A 676 9.48 19.68 14.68
CA ALA A 676 8.58 20.79 14.89
C ALA A 676 7.14 20.40 14.59
N VAL A 677 6.20 21.02 15.30
CA VAL A 677 4.80 21.04 14.90
C VAL A 677 4.50 22.42 14.32
N ALA A 678 3.99 22.41 13.09
CA ALA A 678 3.42 23.58 12.44
C ALA A 678 1.90 23.52 12.54
N PHE A 679 1.31 24.52 13.15
CA PHE A 679 -0.13 24.76 13.15
C PHE A 679 -0.44 25.75 12.03
N ASP A 680 -1.22 25.33 11.07
CA ASP A 680 -1.56 26.09 9.86
C ASP A 680 -3.04 26.00 9.50
N SER A 681 -3.43 26.61 8.39
CA SER A 681 -4.77 26.50 7.82
C SER A 681 -4.72 26.66 6.30
N ALA A 682 -5.66 26.05 5.58
CA ALA A 682 -5.73 26.08 4.13
C ALA A 682 -5.88 27.52 3.58
N THR A 683 -6.49 28.41 4.35
CA THR A 683 -6.71 29.81 3.97
C THR A 683 -6.37 30.79 5.10
N ARG A 684 -6.08 32.04 4.75
CA ARG A 684 -5.87 33.12 5.75
C ARG A 684 -7.10 33.35 6.65
N ALA A 685 -8.30 33.13 6.12
CA ALA A 685 -9.54 33.24 6.88
C ALA A 685 -9.71 32.15 7.94
N GLY A 686 -9.00 31.04 7.81
CA GLY A 686 -8.96 29.95 8.79
C GLY A 686 -8.03 30.20 9.98
N ALA A 687 -7.30 31.31 9.99
CA ALA A 687 -6.45 31.68 11.14
C ALA A 687 -7.29 31.93 12.40
N GLY A 688 -6.78 31.56 13.57
CA GLY A 688 -7.51 31.75 14.81
C GLY A 688 -6.81 31.21 16.03
N SER A 689 -7.49 31.34 17.19
CA SER A 689 -7.06 30.78 18.46
C SER A 689 -7.41 29.29 18.56
N PHE A 690 -6.62 28.56 19.31
CA PHE A 690 -6.83 27.14 19.57
C PHE A 690 -6.15 26.72 20.88
N THR A 691 -6.65 25.66 21.47
CA THR A 691 -6.05 24.93 22.60
C THR A 691 -5.59 23.58 22.08
N PHE A 692 -4.37 23.17 22.42
CA PHE A 692 -3.84 21.87 22.02
C PHE A 692 -3.17 21.16 23.17
N ARG A 693 -3.20 19.84 23.13
CA ARG A 693 -2.47 18.97 24.04
C ARG A 693 -1.23 18.43 23.33
N TYR A 694 -0.11 18.37 24.04
CA TYR A 694 1.16 17.77 23.61
C TYR A 694 1.51 16.61 24.52
N TRP A 695 1.93 15.48 23.96
CA TRP A 695 2.38 14.30 24.69
C TRP A 695 3.69 13.76 24.13
N VAL A 696 4.39 12.93 24.93
CA VAL A 696 5.60 12.19 24.55
C VAL A 696 5.55 10.82 25.22
N ASN A 697 5.83 9.78 24.46
CA ASN A 697 5.93 8.38 24.90
C ASN A 697 4.65 7.90 25.59
N ASP A 698 3.51 8.16 24.98
CA ASP A 698 2.22 7.67 25.46
C ASP A 698 1.97 6.24 24.95
N VAL A 699 2.13 5.27 25.86
CA VAL A 699 2.02 3.83 25.61
C VAL A 699 1.03 3.15 26.57
N THR A 700 0.22 3.95 27.27
CA THR A 700 -0.73 3.47 28.27
C THR A 700 -2.15 3.80 27.86
N PRO A 701 -3.04 2.79 27.76
CA PRO A 701 -4.42 3.04 27.41
C PRO A 701 -5.19 3.80 28.50
N PRO A 702 -6.33 4.42 28.17
CA PRO A 702 -7.18 5.09 29.14
C PRO A 702 -7.57 4.20 30.33
N THR A 703 -7.64 4.79 31.52
CA THR A 703 -8.16 4.11 32.70
C THR A 703 -9.67 4.24 32.74
N LEU A 704 -10.37 3.11 32.85
CA LEU A 704 -11.83 3.03 32.92
C LEU A 704 -12.28 2.46 34.27
N ARG A 705 -13.26 3.13 34.95
CA ARG A 705 -13.84 2.65 36.20
C ARG A 705 -15.34 2.85 36.22
N LEU A 706 -16.09 1.75 36.39
CA LEU A 706 -17.55 1.79 36.62
C LEU A 706 -17.84 2.53 37.91
N ARG A 707 -18.73 3.53 37.89
CA ARG A 707 -19.10 4.30 39.06
C ARG A 707 -20.05 3.57 40.03
N SER A 708 -20.99 2.82 39.48
CA SER A 708 -21.97 2.05 40.26
C SER A 708 -22.31 0.75 39.54
N ARG A 709 -22.46 -0.31 40.30
CA ARG A 709 -22.94 -1.62 39.80
C ARG A 709 -24.48 -1.71 39.83
N THR A 710 -25.17 -0.76 40.42
CA THR A 710 -26.63 -0.66 40.39
C THR A 710 -27.02 0.70 39.84
N VAL A 711 -27.88 0.71 38.85
CA VAL A 711 -28.32 1.89 38.10
C VAL A 711 -29.86 1.85 38.02
N SER A 712 -30.50 2.97 38.24
CA SER A 712 -31.97 3.08 38.09
C SER A 712 -32.37 3.03 36.63
N ALA A 713 -33.57 2.50 36.29
CA ALA A 713 -34.02 2.20 34.94
C ALA A 713 -33.94 3.37 33.94
N GLU A 714 -34.02 4.62 34.39
CA GLU A 714 -34.00 5.79 33.50
C GLU A 714 -32.63 6.53 33.50
N ARG A 715 -31.64 5.99 34.18
CA ARG A 715 -30.32 6.64 34.25
C ARG A 715 -29.27 5.91 33.44
N PRO A 716 -28.36 6.64 32.75
CA PRO A 716 -27.26 6.01 32.02
C PRO A 716 -26.27 5.33 32.98
N VAL A 717 -25.67 4.24 32.56
CA VAL A 717 -24.50 3.66 33.23
C VAL A 717 -23.31 4.62 33.08
N GLN A 718 -22.68 4.93 34.22
CA GLN A 718 -21.59 5.89 34.24
C GLN A 718 -20.24 5.20 34.48
N VAL A 719 -19.29 5.48 33.58
CA VAL A 719 -17.91 5.01 33.66
C VAL A 719 -16.97 6.22 33.63
N THR A 720 -16.12 6.37 34.66
CA THR A 720 -15.05 7.38 34.59
C THR A 720 -14.00 6.90 33.60
N ALA A 721 -13.58 7.80 32.67
CA ALA A 721 -12.52 7.57 31.72
C ALA A 721 -11.49 8.70 31.83
N SER A 722 -10.23 8.35 32.03
CA SER A 722 -9.13 9.31 32.13
C SER A 722 -7.87 8.78 31.46
N ASP A 723 -7.14 9.69 30.85
CA ASP A 723 -5.84 9.44 30.27
C ASP A 723 -4.89 10.60 30.56
N ALA A 724 -3.69 10.29 31.07
CA ALA A 724 -2.68 11.28 31.44
C ALA A 724 -1.77 11.69 30.28
N GLY A 725 -1.64 10.83 29.28
CA GLY A 725 -0.83 11.03 28.09
C GLY A 725 -1.51 11.91 27.04
N SER A 726 -1.94 11.33 25.93
CA SER A 726 -2.57 12.04 24.82
C SER A 726 -4.01 12.49 25.11
N GLY A 727 -4.67 11.89 26.10
CA GLY A 727 -6.03 12.19 26.51
C GLY A 727 -7.07 11.27 25.85
N VAL A 728 -8.22 11.09 26.53
CA VAL A 728 -9.32 10.25 26.03
C VAL A 728 -9.84 10.80 24.68
N TYR A 729 -9.92 9.93 23.68
CA TYR A 729 -10.48 10.23 22.37
C TYR A 729 -11.99 9.93 22.35
N PRO A 730 -12.88 10.95 22.35
CA PRO A 730 -14.32 10.74 22.50
C PRO A 730 -14.94 9.89 21.38
N ASP A 731 -14.52 10.08 20.13
CA ASP A 731 -15.11 9.39 18.96
C ASP A 731 -14.69 7.90 18.87
N SER A 732 -13.71 7.47 19.68
CA SER A 732 -13.30 6.06 19.78
C SER A 732 -14.21 5.22 20.68
N ILE A 733 -15.18 5.84 21.35
CA ILE A 733 -15.97 5.18 22.39
C ILE A 733 -17.05 4.31 21.75
N VAL A 734 -16.94 3.00 21.99
CA VAL A 734 -17.94 2.02 21.58
C VAL A 734 -18.45 1.29 22.82
N ALA A 735 -19.76 1.28 23.04
CA ALA A 735 -20.42 0.62 24.16
C ALA A 735 -21.42 -0.42 23.68
N THR A 736 -21.40 -1.62 24.27
CA THR A 736 -22.44 -2.62 24.07
C THR A 736 -22.99 -3.09 25.40
N ILE A 737 -24.32 -3.30 25.48
CA ILE A 737 -24.99 -3.96 26.60
C ILE A 737 -25.54 -5.29 26.07
N ASP A 738 -25.15 -6.42 26.68
CA ASP A 738 -25.54 -7.79 26.29
C ASP A 738 -25.26 -8.14 24.81
N GLY A 739 -24.28 -7.42 24.20
CA GLY A 739 -23.88 -7.59 22.80
C GLY A 739 -24.53 -6.60 21.83
N GLU A 740 -25.56 -5.85 22.26
CA GLU A 740 -26.20 -4.82 21.46
C GLU A 740 -25.48 -3.47 21.61
N GLU A 741 -25.17 -2.78 20.51
CA GLU A 741 -24.52 -1.48 20.53
C GLU A 741 -25.47 -0.38 21.01
N VAL A 742 -24.99 0.45 21.95
CA VAL A 742 -25.78 1.49 22.59
C VAL A 742 -25.10 2.85 22.55
N PRO A 743 -25.86 3.97 22.49
CA PRO A 743 -25.29 5.31 22.53
C PRO A 743 -24.48 5.56 23.79
N ALA A 744 -23.27 6.15 23.64
CA ALA A 744 -22.40 6.57 24.74
C ALA A 744 -21.94 8.01 24.52
N ILE A 745 -21.93 8.83 25.56
CA ILE A 745 -21.51 10.24 25.51
C ILE A 745 -20.40 10.48 26.51
N PHE A 746 -19.29 11.07 26.07
CA PHE A 746 -18.18 11.48 26.94
C PHE A 746 -18.23 12.98 27.24
N ARG A 747 -18.25 13.33 28.54
CA ARG A 747 -18.13 14.73 29.00
C ARG A 747 -17.41 14.79 30.35
N GLY A 748 -16.41 15.66 30.45
CA GLY A 748 -15.74 15.95 31.72
C GLY A 748 -15.12 14.72 32.41
N GLY A 749 -14.56 13.78 31.67
CA GLY A 749 -13.98 12.54 32.22
C GLY A 749 -15.01 11.43 32.51
N LEU A 750 -16.26 11.60 32.09
CA LEU A 750 -17.35 10.65 32.35
C LEU A 750 -17.94 10.16 31.02
N VAL A 751 -18.00 8.85 30.84
CA VAL A 751 -18.77 8.18 29.79
C VAL A 751 -20.13 7.80 30.35
N SER A 752 -21.21 8.31 29.75
CA SER A 752 -22.59 7.99 30.06
C SER A 752 -23.14 7.08 28.97
N VAL A 753 -23.43 5.82 29.30
CA VAL A 753 -23.91 4.78 28.38
C VAL A 753 -25.43 4.64 28.55
N SER A 754 -26.16 4.73 27.45
CA SER A 754 -27.63 4.63 27.46
C SER A 754 -28.10 3.23 27.90
N THR A 755 -29.15 3.18 28.71
CA THR A 755 -29.82 1.94 29.14
C THR A 755 -31.26 1.85 28.59
N VAL A 756 -31.61 2.77 27.70
CA VAL A 756 -32.97 2.81 27.09
C VAL A 756 -33.22 1.55 26.27
N GLY A 757 -34.33 0.89 26.54
CA GLY A 757 -34.73 -0.35 25.84
C GLY A 757 -34.37 -1.64 26.60
N PHE A 758 -33.57 -1.57 27.68
CA PHE A 758 -33.24 -2.74 28.48
C PHE A 758 -34.19 -2.92 29.68
N ALA A 759 -34.57 -4.15 29.95
CA ALA A 759 -35.43 -4.51 31.08
C ALA A 759 -34.67 -4.42 32.42
N SER A 760 -35.39 -4.32 33.54
CA SER A 760 -34.77 -4.45 34.88
C SER A 760 -34.11 -5.83 35.02
N GLY A 761 -32.87 -5.85 35.52
CA GLY A 761 -32.14 -7.09 35.64
C GLY A 761 -30.61 -6.94 35.67
N LYS A 762 -29.94 -8.05 35.48
CA LYS A 762 -28.48 -8.13 35.40
C LYS A 762 -28.03 -8.07 33.94
N HIS A 763 -27.19 -7.09 33.62
CA HIS A 763 -26.68 -6.84 32.28
C HIS A 763 -25.17 -6.82 32.24
N ARG A 764 -24.58 -7.08 31.06
CA ARG A 764 -23.13 -7.04 30.81
C ARG A 764 -22.81 -5.87 29.92
N LEU A 765 -22.12 -4.87 30.46
CA LEU A 765 -21.54 -3.75 29.69
C LEU A 765 -20.16 -4.16 29.17
N ARG A 766 -19.93 -3.93 27.88
CA ARG A 766 -18.59 -3.89 27.29
C ARG A 766 -18.37 -2.48 26.74
N LEU A 767 -17.35 -1.78 27.23
CA LEU A 767 -17.00 -0.42 26.85
C LEU A 767 -15.56 -0.38 26.35
N ARG A 768 -15.36 0.00 25.10
CA ARG A 768 -14.05 0.23 24.47
C ARG A 768 -13.77 1.72 24.38
N VAL A 769 -12.59 2.15 24.80
CA VAL A 769 -12.16 3.55 24.78
C VAL A 769 -10.68 3.60 24.42
N SER A 770 -10.33 4.44 23.45
CA SER A 770 -8.95 4.74 23.04
C SER A 770 -8.57 6.17 23.45
N ASP A 771 -7.28 6.46 23.46
CA ASP A 771 -6.75 7.82 23.58
C ASP A 771 -6.45 8.42 22.19
N TYR A 772 -5.94 9.67 22.13
CA TYR A 772 -5.62 10.30 20.87
C TYR A 772 -4.36 9.73 20.20
N GLN A 773 -3.44 9.09 20.94
CA GLN A 773 -2.29 8.41 20.35
C GLN A 773 -2.74 7.26 19.46
N GLU A 774 -3.81 6.56 19.83
CA GLU A 774 -4.38 5.48 19.03
C GLU A 774 -4.72 5.94 17.61
N SER A 775 -5.25 7.14 17.44
CA SER A 775 -5.53 7.72 16.13
C SER A 775 -4.29 7.96 15.27
N LYS A 776 -3.08 7.81 15.84
CA LYS A 776 -1.79 7.93 15.16
C LYS A 776 -1.07 6.60 14.96
N ASN A 777 -1.57 5.53 15.59
CA ASN A 777 -1.08 4.19 15.32
C ASN A 777 -1.53 3.79 13.91
N THR A 778 -0.60 3.25 13.14
CA THR A 778 -0.84 2.81 11.76
C THR A 778 -1.08 1.32 11.66
N GLU A 779 -0.90 0.59 12.77
CA GLU A 779 -1.19 -0.84 12.86
C GLU A 779 -2.69 -1.05 13.07
N ASN A 780 -3.39 -1.52 12.04
CA ASN A 780 -4.84 -1.75 12.04
C ASN A 780 -5.28 -3.03 12.76
N VAL A 781 -4.56 -3.48 13.77
CA VAL A 781 -4.95 -4.67 14.52
C VAL A 781 -5.50 -4.27 15.87
N ALA A 782 -6.82 -4.09 15.95
CA ALA A 782 -7.56 -3.53 17.09
C ALA A 782 -7.22 -4.15 18.45
N ARG A 783 -6.66 -5.38 18.52
CA ARG A 783 -6.31 -6.07 19.77
C ARG A 783 -4.91 -5.82 20.27
N ILE A 784 -4.04 -5.31 19.42
CA ILE A 784 -2.63 -5.05 19.77
C ILE A 784 -2.31 -3.56 19.84
N LEU A 785 -3.31 -2.72 19.62
CA LEU A 785 -3.17 -1.29 19.81
C LEU A 785 -2.98 -1.03 21.32
N PRO A 786 -1.83 -0.50 21.75
CA PRO A 786 -1.49 -0.40 23.17
C PRO A 786 -2.35 0.62 23.91
N ASN A 787 -2.95 1.57 23.18
CA ASN A 787 -3.64 2.74 23.70
C ASN A 787 -5.17 2.61 23.68
N THR A 788 -5.67 1.38 23.63
CA THR A 788 -7.12 1.07 23.71
C THR A 788 -7.41 0.19 24.92
N HIS A 789 -8.39 0.58 25.73
CA HIS A 789 -8.86 -0.20 26.88
C HIS A 789 -10.29 -0.69 26.65
N THR A 790 -10.53 -1.97 26.90
CA THR A 790 -11.87 -2.56 26.91
C THR A 790 -12.26 -2.98 28.34
N LEU A 791 -13.22 -2.27 28.92
CA LEU A 791 -13.84 -2.62 30.19
C LEU A 791 -15.03 -3.55 29.95
N THR A 792 -15.01 -4.74 30.56
CA THR A 792 -16.17 -5.64 30.58
C THR A 792 -16.63 -5.83 32.03
N VAL A 793 -17.84 -5.39 32.34
CA VAL A 793 -18.41 -5.42 33.71
C VAL A 793 -19.87 -5.80 33.69
N THR A 794 -20.30 -6.41 34.80
CA THR A 794 -21.71 -6.66 35.02
C THR A 794 -22.28 -5.55 35.93
N PHE A 795 -23.48 -5.07 35.58
CA PHE A 795 -24.25 -4.12 36.40
C PHE A 795 -25.72 -4.59 36.53
N ARG A 796 -26.47 -4.01 37.47
CA ARG A 796 -27.88 -4.27 37.67
C ARG A 796 -28.69 -3.02 37.34
N LEU A 797 -29.68 -3.15 36.48
CA LEU A 797 -30.70 -2.16 36.17
C LEU A 797 -31.91 -2.40 37.07
N GLY A 798 -32.28 -1.42 37.84
CA GLY A 798 -33.36 -1.54 38.83
C GLY A 798 -34.58 -0.70 38.52
#